data_ddccca46f325f8389531e97b466bae57
#
_entry.id   ddccca46f325f8389531e97b466bae57
#
_cell.length_a   1.000
_cell.length_b   1.000
_cell.length_c   1.000
_cell.angle_alpha   90.00
_cell.angle_beta   90.00
_cell.angle_gamma   90.00
#
_symmetry.space_group_name_H-M   'P 1'
#
loop_
_entity.id
_entity.type
_entity.pdbx_description
1 polymer ?
#
loop_
_entity_poly.entity_id
_entity_poly.type
_entity_poly.pdbx_seq_one_letter_code
_entity_poly.pdbx_strand_id
1 'polypeptide(L)'
;MTGVMRRFSAALAAAAMAVSIVPFADISAYAEYAATHPEGFVYADGSKFMCDGSPYYYGGTNCYYLTYKSKSEVKNVFDDASKMGLKVIRIWGNLDVGKKTGEIDSQSGHETFEGNNDGTGEKDGVYFQYWDDEAGKPVVNEGEDGLRHLDYIIKQAEEHDMKLVITFTNYWEAFGGMGQYVKWYQMSQGKSVGNSKVDEKDTCDFYTNETIKGWYKDYIKTLLNHTNYYTGEKLMDSEAVFSWELSNEPRCTVDEFCKDDILYNWAKEMSAYVKSIDPHHMVSVGDEGFYNLGYQEAARQDLPSSAYSGYYGVDFDKLMTIDTVDFGTPHMYVDQWGFDLGDDDLEWIKRHAQTTSSADKPIIFEEFGLTDKTKRDAAYSDWLDIVTGDYYEGVEYQGFNYWMIASYLDDGTLYQDYDGYTVYGPEGIEKTDSTRTLMMNAAAKMEKKNIVNTTDKSTYSFDRSKSGNVVVNVSMKEGSISGVEVGGKKLSSDDYTIRGNAVTIKASYLKRQELAKYSCRILTTGGNQPKFNLTVSDSSIPKPIISPEIISVDVNPKKCSDVDITMDRKTSEFRGIVADGKALAEGTDYTTSGDTVTIKSAYLKTLSAGIVTLKFDFYEGEDRELTINVSDTTGLDELDTFESYSYDKALWSSYSRNTSGNEVSLSLAAKNGSKALAFGYDIGSPNGYCGVNHPIAVRNASSFAGVELWVEGDGTGNSLTVQLRDANDNYFEAQIALDFAGGKTIKIPFADFKAPSWQSGGNLDTSKLNQFSFYMGGDSARFQRKRHNRSRTLARHGTLLALYLSHLRK
;
A
#
# COMPACT_ATOMS: atom_id res chain seq x y z
N MET A 1 -12.71 -17.94 -25.17
CA MET A 1 -13.71 -17.73 -24.12
C MET A 1 -14.14 -19.03 -23.42
N THR A 2 -13.33 -20.06 -23.30
CA THR A 2 -13.70 -21.33 -22.64
C THR A 2 -12.61 -21.90 -21.73
N GLY A 3 -11.55 -21.19 -21.49
CA GLY A 3 -10.43 -21.62 -20.65
C GLY A 3 -10.41 -20.99 -19.24
N VAL A 4 -10.77 -19.74 -19.11
CA VAL A 4 -10.69 -18.97 -17.84
C VAL A 4 -11.85 -19.32 -16.90
N MET A 5 -13.06 -19.52 -17.40
CA MET A 5 -14.20 -19.94 -16.54
C MET A 5 -14.08 -21.36 -15.94
N ARG A 6 -13.19 -22.22 -16.47
CA ARG A 6 -12.99 -23.58 -15.90
C ARG A 6 -12.01 -23.61 -14.73
N ARG A 7 -11.13 -22.61 -14.58
CA ARG A 7 -10.20 -22.52 -13.46
C ARG A 7 -10.86 -21.96 -12.19
N PHE A 8 -11.74 -20.98 -12.33
CA PHE A 8 -12.50 -20.46 -11.19
C PHE A 8 -13.49 -21.48 -10.59
N SER A 9 -14.10 -22.31 -11.41
CA SER A 9 -15.02 -23.36 -10.92
C SER A 9 -14.32 -24.54 -10.27
N ALA A 10 -13.06 -24.82 -10.61
CA ALA A 10 -12.28 -25.90 -10.01
C ALA A 10 -11.70 -25.51 -8.65
N ALA A 11 -11.29 -24.25 -8.47
CA ALA A 11 -10.79 -23.76 -7.20
C ALA A 11 -11.90 -23.65 -6.14
N LEU A 12 -13.11 -23.19 -6.51
CA LEU A 12 -14.27 -23.17 -5.60
C LEU A 12 -14.80 -24.59 -5.26
N ALA A 13 -14.72 -25.54 -6.19
CA ALA A 13 -15.15 -26.91 -5.95
C ALA A 13 -14.14 -27.71 -5.10
N ALA A 14 -12.84 -27.42 -5.23
CA ALA A 14 -11.81 -28.02 -4.37
C ALA A 14 -11.86 -27.45 -2.94
N ALA A 15 -12.15 -26.15 -2.78
CA ALA A 15 -12.34 -25.55 -1.48
C ALA A 15 -13.60 -26.07 -0.75
N ALA A 16 -14.69 -26.39 -1.47
CA ALA A 16 -15.90 -26.92 -0.87
C ALA A 16 -15.85 -28.39 -0.43
N MET A 17 -14.89 -29.20 -0.95
CA MET A 17 -14.69 -30.59 -0.51
C MET A 17 -13.60 -30.78 0.54
N ALA A 18 -12.78 -29.75 0.82
CA ALA A 18 -11.76 -29.77 1.86
C ALA A 18 -12.26 -29.25 3.23
N VAL A 19 -13.50 -28.78 3.31
CA VAL A 19 -14.10 -28.13 4.53
C VAL A 19 -14.50 -29.12 5.61
N SER A 20 -14.20 -30.40 5.52
CA SER A 20 -14.66 -31.32 6.55
C SER A 20 -13.65 -31.67 7.65
N ILE A 21 -12.41 -31.25 7.65
CA ILE A 21 -11.48 -31.47 8.79
C ILE A 21 -10.25 -30.51 8.71
N VAL A 22 -10.45 -29.19 8.92
CA VAL A 22 -9.34 -28.28 9.23
C VAL A 22 -9.73 -27.47 10.49
N PRO A 23 -8.91 -27.42 11.53
CA PRO A 23 -9.18 -26.58 12.70
C PRO A 23 -9.22 -25.10 12.31
N PHE A 24 -10.19 -24.36 12.82
CA PHE A 24 -10.48 -22.96 12.52
C PHE A 24 -9.28 -21.98 12.67
N ALA A 25 -8.21 -22.38 13.34
CA ALA A 25 -7.01 -21.56 13.54
C ALA A 25 -6.16 -21.39 12.27
N ASP A 26 -6.13 -22.37 11.38
CA ASP A 26 -5.32 -22.31 10.14
C ASP A 26 -5.97 -21.40 9.07
N ILE A 27 -7.28 -21.22 9.12
CA ILE A 27 -8.02 -20.38 8.15
C ILE A 27 -7.80 -18.90 8.46
N SER A 28 -7.66 -18.51 9.73
CA SER A 28 -7.45 -17.11 10.11
C SER A 28 -6.04 -16.63 9.75
N ALA A 29 -5.02 -17.42 9.99
CA ALA A 29 -3.63 -17.09 9.66
C ALA A 29 -3.39 -17.04 8.14
N TYR A 30 -4.01 -17.97 7.38
CA TYR A 30 -3.93 -17.95 5.92
C TYR A 30 -4.74 -16.78 5.32
N ALA A 31 -5.90 -16.45 5.88
CA ALA A 31 -6.71 -15.31 5.46
C ALA A 31 -6.04 -13.98 5.81
N GLU A 32 -5.33 -13.88 6.93
CA GLU A 32 -4.56 -12.71 7.32
C GLU A 32 -3.32 -12.54 6.43
N TYR A 33 -2.58 -13.63 6.15
CA TYR A 33 -1.47 -13.64 5.20
C TYR A 33 -1.92 -13.26 3.78
N ALA A 34 -2.99 -13.86 3.27
CA ALA A 34 -3.56 -13.54 1.95
C ALA A 34 -4.18 -12.14 1.88
N ALA A 35 -4.56 -11.54 3.01
CA ALA A 35 -5.06 -10.16 3.07
C ALA A 35 -3.92 -9.13 3.04
N THR A 36 -2.72 -9.49 3.54
CA THR A 36 -1.54 -8.60 3.53
C THR A 36 -0.71 -8.74 2.27
N HIS A 37 -0.64 -9.94 1.68
CA HIS A 37 0.15 -10.23 0.48
C HIS A 37 -0.67 -11.09 -0.49
N PRO A 38 -1.38 -10.47 -1.46
CA PRO A 38 -2.14 -11.21 -2.46
C PRO A 38 -1.25 -12.19 -3.25
N GLU A 39 -1.83 -13.31 -3.71
CA GLU A 39 -1.11 -14.31 -4.51
C GLU A 39 -0.53 -13.67 -5.78
N GLY A 40 0.72 -14.01 -6.11
CA GLY A 40 1.44 -13.50 -7.27
C GLY A 40 2.12 -12.14 -7.07
N PHE A 41 1.81 -11.40 -5.98
CA PHE A 41 2.47 -10.13 -5.69
C PHE A 41 3.85 -10.33 -5.07
N VAL A 42 4.81 -9.51 -5.52
CA VAL A 42 6.13 -9.45 -4.89
C VAL A 42 6.10 -8.43 -3.76
N TYR A 43 6.66 -8.77 -2.61
CA TYR A 43 6.72 -7.91 -1.44
C TYR A 43 8.09 -7.98 -0.76
N ALA A 44 8.43 -6.97 0.02
CA ALA A 44 9.63 -6.96 0.83
C ALA A 44 9.36 -7.64 2.19
N ASP A 45 10.24 -8.56 2.60
CA ASP A 45 10.27 -9.19 3.93
C ASP A 45 11.68 -9.07 4.49
N GLY A 46 11.90 -8.04 5.31
CA GLY A 46 13.24 -7.61 5.68
C GLY A 46 14.06 -7.26 4.43
N SER A 47 15.29 -7.71 4.36
CA SER A 47 16.20 -7.45 3.23
C SER A 47 15.97 -8.35 2.00
N LYS A 48 14.79 -8.97 1.82
CA LYS A 48 14.50 -9.88 0.71
C LYS A 48 13.20 -9.56 0.00
N PHE A 49 13.16 -9.81 -1.30
CA PHE A 49 11.90 -9.95 -2.01
C PHE A 49 11.35 -11.36 -1.84
N MET A 50 10.04 -11.42 -1.66
CA MET A 50 9.28 -12.64 -1.55
C MET A 50 8.10 -12.60 -2.52
N CYS A 51 7.73 -13.76 -3.07
CA CYS A 51 6.51 -13.97 -3.83
C CYS A 51 5.93 -15.32 -3.40
N ASP A 52 4.68 -15.35 -3.01
CA ASP A 52 4.00 -16.58 -2.53
C ASP A 52 4.78 -17.34 -1.44
N GLY A 53 5.43 -16.58 -0.56
CA GLY A 53 6.23 -17.13 0.54
C GLY A 53 7.58 -17.71 0.13
N SER A 54 8.01 -17.54 -1.12
CA SER A 54 9.31 -17.97 -1.65
C SER A 54 10.18 -16.75 -1.98
N PRO A 55 11.51 -16.85 -1.85
CA PRO A 55 12.40 -15.76 -2.31
C PRO A 55 12.19 -15.47 -3.79
N TYR A 56 12.29 -14.19 -4.14
CA TYR A 56 12.17 -13.71 -5.52
C TYR A 56 13.44 -12.96 -5.93
N TYR A 57 14.30 -13.63 -6.70
CA TYR A 57 15.51 -13.09 -7.32
C TYR A 57 15.32 -13.03 -8.82
N TYR A 58 15.84 -11.99 -9.47
CA TYR A 58 15.64 -11.85 -10.90
C TYR A 58 16.80 -11.16 -11.64
N GLY A 59 16.95 -11.49 -12.93
CA GLY A 59 17.63 -10.64 -13.90
C GLY A 59 16.59 -9.87 -14.69
N GLY A 60 16.81 -8.58 -14.89
CA GLY A 60 15.91 -7.70 -15.59
C GLY A 60 16.62 -6.70 -16.49
N THR A 61 15.87 -5.76 -17.03
CA THR A 61 16.35 -4.74 -17.95
C THR A 61 15.47 -3.49 -17.89
N ASN A 62 15.94 -2.39 -18.45
CA ASN A 62 15.19 -1.19 -18.72
C ASN A 62 14.75 -1.14 -20.19
N CYS A 63 13.58 -0.55 -20.46
CA CYS A 63 13.12 -0.25 -21.82
C CYS A 63 12.11 0.91 -21.84
N TYR A 64 12.61 2.14 -21.95
CA TYR A 64 11.78 3.34 -21.93
C TYR A 64 10.84 3.49 -23.14
N TYR A 65 11.26 2.99 -24.30
CA TYR A 65 10.51 3.23 -25.53
C TYR A 65 9.25 2.39 -25.71
N LEU A 66 9.03 1.39 -24.87
CA LEU A 66 7.81 0.58 -24.88
C LEU A 66 6.55 1.45 -24.79
N THR A 67 6.63 2.55 -24.05
CA THR A 67 5.51 3.45 -23.75
C THR A 67 4.83 4.01 -25.00
N TYR A 68 5.57 4.19 -26.11
CA TYR A 68 5.05 4.82 -27.31
C TYR A 68 5.18 3.98 -28.58
N LYS A 69 5.72 2.77 -28.49
CA LYS A 69 5.91 1.90 -29.64
C LYS A 69 4.69 1.05 -29.96
N SER A 70 4.68 0.51 -31.18
CA SER A 70 3.60 -0.34 -31.65
C SER A 70 3.47 -1.63 -30.82
N LYS A 71 2.31 -2.27 -30.89
CA LYS A 71 2.07 -3.54 -30.18
C LYS A 71 3.01 -4.66 -30.61
N SER A 72 3.42 -4.69 -31.89
CA SER A 72 4.40 -5.65 -32.38
C SER A 72 5.79 -5.39 -31.83
N GLU A 73 6.21 -4.11 -31.79
CA GLU A 73 7.51 -3.72 -31.25
C GLU A 73 7.61 -3.98 -29.74
N VAL A 74 6.55 -3.69 -28.98
CA VAL A 74 6.42 -4.07 -27.56
C VAL A 74 6.56 -5.58 -27.41
N LYS A 75 5.80 -6.36 -28.19
CA LYS A 75 5.87 -7.81 -28.11
C LYS A 75 7.27 -8.37 -28.44
N ASN A 76 7.95 -7.79 -29.44
CA ASN A 76 9.31 -8.21 -29.80
C ASN A 76 10.27 -8.09 -28.60
N VAL A 77 10.19 -7.00 -27.83
CA VAL A 77 11.01 -6.81 -26.62
C VAL A 77 10.68 -7.87 -25.57
N PHE A 78 9.41 -8.15 -25.30
CA PHE A 78 9.02 -9.18 -24.33
C PHE A 78 9.44 -10.58 -24.76
N ASP A 79 9.28 -10.90 -26.05
CA ASP A 79 9.73 -12.19 -26.62
C ASP A 79 11.25 -12.37 -26.43
N ASP A 80 12.04 -11.33 -26.67
CA ASP A 80 13.51 -11.39 -26.55
C ASP A 80 13.95 -11.36 -25.09
N ALA A 81 13.36 -10.55 -24.23
CA ALA A 81 13.63 -10.54 -22.80
C ALA A 81 13.33 -11.91 -22.17
N SER A 82 12.22 -12.54 -22.55
CA SER A 82 11.86 -13.88 -22.09
C SER A 82 12.86 -14.93 -22.55
N LYS A 83 13.32 -14.89 -23.82
CA LYS A 83 14.40 -15.78 -24.31
C LYS A 83 15.71 -15.59 -23.59
N MET A 84 15.98 -14.38 -23.11
CA MET A 84 17.17 -14.08 -22.30
C MET A 84 17.02 -14.55 -20.83
N GLY A 85 15.85 -15.02 -20.41
CA GLY A 85 15.56 -15.44 -19.03
C GLY A 85 15.34 -14.26 -18.09
N LEU A 86 15.06 -13.07 -18.61
CA LEU A 86 14.77 -11.88 -17.81
C LEU A 86 13.34 -11.99 -17.26
N LYS A 87 13.11 -11.45 -16.07
CA LYS A 87 11.83 -11.52 -15.34
C LYS A 87 11.21 -10.17 -15.03
N VAL A 88 11.97 -9.08 -15.07
CA VAL A 88 11.49 -7.73 -14.77
C VAL A 88 11.94 -6.77 -15.86
N ILE A 89 11.04 -5.90 -16.31
CA ILE A 89 11.36 -4.76 -17.18
C ILE A 89 10.94 -3.48 -16.46
N ARG A 90 11.88 -2.52 -16.33
CA ARG A 90 11.56 -1.19 -15.86
C ARG A 90 11.18 -0.32 -17.04
N ILE A 91 10.06 0.40 -16.93
CA ILE A 91 9.46 1.22 -17.98
C ILE A 91 9.03 2.59 -17.47
N TRP A 92 8.82 3.53 -18.39
CA TRP A 92 8.21 4.81 -18.07
C TRP A 92 6.68 4.68 -18.01
N GLY A 93 6.09 5.09 -16.91
CA GLY A 93 4.64 5.26 -16.74
C GLY A 93 4.18 6.68 -17.02
N ASN A 94 4.98 7.49 -17.71
CA ASN A 94 4.65 8.85 -18.08
C ASN A 94 5.01 9.15 -19.54
N LEU A 95 4.23 10.00 -20.16
CA LEU A 95 4.52 10.72 -21.38
C LEU A 95 3.70 12.01 -21.35
N ASP A 96 4.33 13.09 -20.93
CA ASP A 96 3.69 14.34 -20.57
C ASP A 96 3.95 15.38 -21.66
N VAL A 97 2.90 15.95 -22.24
CA VAL A 97 3.00 16.91 -23.31
C VAL A 97 2.37 18.25 -22.92
N GLY A 98 2.61 19.27 -23.72
CA GLY A 98 2.07 20.59 -23.48
C GLY A 98 0.56 20.69 -23.74
N LYS A 99 0.11 21.86 -24.15
CA LYS A 99 -1.29 22.12 -24.49
C LYS A 99 -1.60 21.72 -25.94
N LYS A 100 -2.71 21.03 -26.19
CA LYS A 100 -3.19 20.74 -27.53
C LYS A 100 -3.47 22.02 -28.30
N THR A 101 -2.94 22.14 -29.53
CA THR A 101 -3.17 23.29 -30.40
C THR A 101 -4.44 23.17 -31.25
N GLY A 102 -4.92 21.93 -31.44
CA GLY A 102 -5.97 21.61 -32.41
C GLY A 102 -5.47 21.57 -33.88
N GLU A 103 -4.17 21.75 -34.10
CA GLU A 103 -3.54 21.61 -35.41
C GLU A 103 -2.99 20.18 -35.57
N ILE A 104 -3.02 19.68 -36.78
CA ILE A 104 -2.46 18.37 -37.11
C ILE A 104 -1.16 18.58 -37.89
N ASP A 105 -0.09 17.96 -37.45
CA ASP A 105 1.15 17.93 -38.21
C ASP A 105 0.95 17.15 -39.52
N SER A 106 1.20 17.77 -40.62
CA SER A 106 1.00 17.21 -41.98
C SER A 106 1.91 16.02 -42.31
N GLN A 107 2.98 15.82 -41.55
CA GLN A 107 3.94 14.73 -41.79
C GLN A 107 3.62 13.50 -40.91
N SER A 108 3.32 13.73 -39.65
CA SER A 108 3.00 12.65 -38.70
C SER A 108 1.52 12.29 -38.65
N GLY A 109 0.63 13.22 -39.04
CA GLY A 109 -0.82 13.08 -38.91
C GLY A 109 -1.35 13.19 -37.49
N HIS A 110 -0.48 13.56 -36.54
CA HIS A 110 -0.82 13.69 -35.13
C HIS A 110 -1.10 15.13 -34.70
N GLU A 111 -1.83 15.30 -33.60
CA GLU A 111 -2.09 16.59 -33.00
C GLU A 111 -0.80 17.25 -32.51
N THR A 112 -0.65 18.56 -32.75
CA THR A 112 0.52 19.31 -32.24
C THR A 112 0.25 19.87 -30.84
N PHE A 113 1.35 20.08 -30.10
CA PHE A 113 1.32 20.58 -28.74
C PHE A 113 2.19 21.82 -28.57
N GLU A 114 1.63 22.84 -27.90
CA GLU A 114 2.37 24.05 -27.50
C GLU A 114 2.87 23.86 -26.06
N GLY A 115 4.12 24.26 -25.80
CA GLY A 115 4.69 24.22 -24.46
C GLY A 115 5.18 22.84 -24.02
N ASN A 116 5.57 21.98 -24.95
CA ASN A 116 6.30 20.75 -24.65
C ASN A 116 7.63 21.06 -23.96
N ASN A 117 7.99 20.31 -22.90
CA ASN A 117 9.18 20.64 -22.12
C ASN A 117 10.47 20.42 -22.89
N ASP A 118 10.62 19.32 -23.59
CA ASP A 118 11.82 18.92 -24.34
C ASP A 118 11.72 19.19 -25.86
N GLY A 119 10.62 19.78 -26.31
CA GLY A 119 10.34 20.01 -27.72
C GLY A 119 10.07 18.73 -28.53
N THR A 120 9.98 17.57 -27.89
CA THR A 120 9.73 16.30 -28.59
C THR A 120 8.25 16.03 -28.81
N GLY A 121 7.38 16.66 -28.02
CA GLY A 121 5.94 16.40 -28.01
C GLY A 121 5.62 14.95 -27.65
N GLU A 122 4.57 14.46 -28.22
CA GLU A 122 4.20 13.05 -28.16
C GLU A 122 5.19 12.19 -28.94
N LYS A 123 5.47 10.99 -28.44
CA LYS A 123 6.28 9.99 -29.16
C LYS A 123 5.35 9.10 -29.98
N ASP A 124 5.60 9.05 -31.27
CA ASP A 124 4.79 8.26 -32.22
C ASP A 124 3.27 8.50 -32.10
N GLY A 125 2.86 9.71 -31.68
CA GLY A 125 1.47 10.09 -31.48
C GLY A 125 0.87 9.68 -30.12
N VAL A 126 1.68 9.20 -29.21
CA VAL A 126 1.23 8.75 -27.87
C VAL A 126 1.54 9.82 -26.83
N TYR A 127 0.60 10.06 -25.91
CA TYR A 127 0.77 10.96 -24.77
C TYR A 127 -0.15 10.52 -23.62
N PHE A 128 0.33 10.58 -22.38
CA PHE A 128 -0.43 10.15 -21.20
C PHE A 128 -1.09 11.32 -20.49
N GLN A 129 -0.44 12.48 -20.47
CA GLN A 129 -0.98 13.69 -19.86
C GLN A 129 -0.79 14.91 -20.78
N TYR A 130 -1.73 15.82 -20.73
CA TYR A 130 -1.68 17.09 -21.46
C TYR A 130 -2.45 18.18 -20.72
N TRP A 131 -2.14 19.46 -20.98
CA TRP A 131 -2.87 20.60 -20.43
C TRP A 131 -4.25 20.73 -21.09
N ASP A 132 -5.29 20.80 -20.27
CA ASP A 132 -6.65 21.09 -20.72
C ASP A 132 -7.06 22.48 -20.28
N ASP A 133 -7.41 23.37 -21.25
CA ASP A 133 -7.79 24.75 -20.98
C ASP A 133 -9.13 24.88 -20.24
N GLU A 134 -10.07 23.96 -20.48
CA GLU A 134 -11.37 23.99 -19.83
C GLU A 134 -11.26 23.54 -18.37
N ALA A 135 -10.47 22.51 -18.12
CA ALA A 135 -10.17 22.04 -16.77
C ALA A 135 -9.21 22.97 -16.01
N GLY A 136 -8.38 23.76 -16.73
CA GLY A 136 -7.34 24.62 -16.14
C GLY A 136 -6.24 23.83 -15.41
N LYS A 137 -5.98 22.59 -15.83
CA LYS A 137 -4.99 21.67 -15.22
C LYS A 137 -4.60 20.57 -16.21
N PRO A 138 -3.52 19.82 -15.93
CA PRO A 138 -3.23 18.60 -16.69
C PRO A 138 -4.32 17.56 -16.49
N VAL A 139 -4.63 16.83 -17.56
CA VAL A 139 -5.59 15.73 -17.58
C VAL A 139 -4.96 14.49 -18.20
N VAL A 140 -5.48 13.31 -17.83
CA VAL A 140 -4.98 12.02 -18.29
C VAL A 140 -5.70 11.60 -19.57
N ASN A 141 -4.95 11.11 -20.54
CA ASN A 141 -5.45 10.50 -21.76
C ASN A 141 -5.58 8.97 -21.55
N GLU A 142 -6.79 8.50 -21.29
CA GLU A 142 -7.08 7.07 -21.14
C GLU A 142 -7.40 6.39 -22.50
N GLY A 143 -7.23 7.11 -23.60
CA GLY A 143 -7.56 6.68 -24.97
C GLY A 143 -6.58 5.69 -25.58
N GLU A 144 -6.80 5.41 -26.89
CA GLU A 144 -5.98 4.48 -27.67
C GLU A 144 -4.54 4.97 -27.85
N ASP A 145 -4.37 6.27 -27.95
CA ASP A 145 -3.10 7.01 -28.03
C ASP A 145 -2.58 7.49 -26.66
N GLY A 146 -3.08 6.91 -25.59
CA GLY A 146 -2.76 7.19 -24.21
C GLY A 146 -2.50 5.94 -23.39
N LEU A 147 -3.15 5.82 -22.20
CA LEU A 147 -2.92 4.73 -21.25
C LEU A 147 -3.15 3.32 -21.83
N ARG A 148 -3.86 3.16 -22.95
CA ARG A 148 -4.00 1.85 -23.60
C ARG A 148 -2.66 1.27 -24.11
N HIS A 149 -1.63 2.08 -24.29
CA HIS A 149 -0.27 1.58 -24.53
C HIS A 149 0.28 0.90 -23.29
N LEU A 150 0.17 1.53 -22.12
CA LEU A 150 0.56 0.94 -20.85
C LEU A 150 -0.27 -0.31 -20.53
N ASP A 151 -1.57 -0.30 -20.81
CA ASP A 151 -2.43 -1.47 -20.67
C ASP A 151 -1.92 -2.66 -21.48
N TYR A 152 -1.44 -2.40 -22.70
CA TYR A 152 -0.89 -3.45 -23.56
C TYR A 152 0.45 -3.97 -23.05
N ILE A 153 1.30 -3.10 -22.52
CA ILE A 153 2.58 -3.48 -21.91
C ILE A 153 2.33 -4.41 -20.70
N ILE A 154 1.41 -4.06 -19.82
CA ILE A 154 1.04 -4.87 -18.65
C ILE A 154 0.50 -6.23 -19.10
N LYS A 155 -0.39 -6.25 -20.11
CA LYS A 155 -0.87 -7.50 -20.70
C LYS A 155 0.27 -8.36 -21.25
N GLN A 156 1.28 -7.77 -21.88
CA GLN A 156 2.44 -8.53 -22.39
C GLN A 156 3.29 -9.06 -21.24
N ALA A 157 3.44 -8.31 -20.15
CA ALA A 157 4.12 -8.81 -18.95
C ALA A 157 3.42 -10.05 -18.36
N GLU A 158 2.08 -10.02 -18.24
CA GLU A 158 1.29 -11.18 -17.82
C GLU A 158 1.45 -12.38 -18.75
N GLU A 159 1.40 -12.16 -20.07
CA GLU A 159 1.52 -13.22 -21.07
C GLU A 159 2.90 -13.90 -21.09
N HIS A 160 3.96 -13.19 -20.66
CA HIS A 160 5.34 -13.68 -20.63
C HIS A 160 5.83 -14.09 -19.23
N ASP A 161 4.96 -14.08 -18.22
CA ASP A 161 5.34 -14.33 -16.82
C ASP A 161 6.48 -13.40 -16.36
N MET A 162 6.33 -12.11 -16.67
CA MET A 162 7.26 -11.04 -16.35
C MET A 162 6.57 -9.98 -15.51
N LYS A 163 7.35 -9.18 -14.81
CA LYS A 163 6.85 -8.09 -13.98
C LYS A 163 7.43 -6.75 -14.40
N LEU A 164 6.80 -5.66 -13.98
CA LEU A 164 7.14 -4.30 -14.37
C LEU A 164 7.45 -3.42 -13.18
N VAL A 165 8.56 -2.69 -13.24
CA VAL A 165 8.78 -1.47 -12.45
C VAL A 165 8.27 -0.31 -13.29
N ILE A 166 7.31 0.47 -12.77
CA ILE A 166 6.65 1.53 -13.52
C ILE A 166 6.91 2.88 -12.83
N THR A 167 7.64 3.79 -13.51
CA THR A 167 7.94 5.12 -12.98
C THR A 167 6.76 6.07 -13.24
N PHE A 168 6.41 6.92 -12.29
CA PHE A 168 5.33 7.90 -12.47
C PHE A 168 5.75 9.17 -13.21
N THR A 169 7.02 9.52 -13.19
CA THR A 169 7.56 10.74 -13.83
C THR A 169 9.06 10.61 -14.05
N ASN A 170 9.66 11.64 -14.63
CA ASN A 170 11.09 11.72 -14.92
C ASN A 170 11.63 13.08 -14.48
N TYR A 171 12.82 13.09 -13.87
CA TYR A 171 13.51 14.36 -13.58
C TYR A 171 13.97 15.05 -14.87
N TRP A 172 14.45 14.26 -15.82
CA TRP A 172 14.91 14.78 -17.11
C TRP A 172 13.75 15.28 -17.97
N GLU A 173 14.06 16.20 -18.88
CA GLU A 173 13.05 16.73 -19.79
C GLU A 173 12.48 15.72 -20.79
N ALA A 174 13.17 14.61 -21.00
CA ALA A 174 12.67 13.53 -21.85
C ALA A 174 11.35 13.00 -21.33
N PHE A 175 10.37 12.87 -22.22
CA PHE A 175 8.99 12.48 -21.90
C PHE A 175 8.20 13.50 -21.08
N GLY A 176 8.66 14.76 -21.05
CA GLY A 176 8.03 15.86 -20.33
C GLY A 176 8.45 15.94 -18.86
N GLY A 177 8.04 14.97 -18.06
CA GLY A 177 8.46 14.80 -16.67
C GLY A 177 8.22 16.01 -15.77
N MET A 178 9.07 16.19 -14.76
CA MET A 178 8.92 17.25 -13.74
C MET A 178 8.89 18.65 -14.36
N GLY A 179 9.73 18.90 -15.39
CA GLY A 179 9.74 20.17 -16.08
C GLY A 179 8.42 20.50 -16.75
N GLN A 180 7.68 19.51 -17.25
CA GLN A 180 6.37 19.73 -17.87
C GLN A 180 5.31 20.14 -16.84
N TYR A 181 5.35 19.57 -15.63
CA TYR A 181 4.48 20.01 -14.53
C TYR A 181 4.71 21.48 -14.15
N VAL A 182 5.96 21.91 -14.16
CA VAL A 182 6.31 23.33 -13.92
C VAL A 182 5.75 24.23 -15.02
N LYS A 183 5.85 23.82 -16.30
CA LYS A 183 5.23 24.55 -17.42
C LYS A 183 3.72 24.64 -17.28
N TRP A 184 3.05 23.55 -16.94
CA TRP A 184 1.60 23.58 -16.69
C TRP A 184 1.23 24.53 -15.55
N TYR A 185 2.05 24.58 -14.49
CA TYR A 185 1.85 25.56 -13.43
C TYR A 185 2.00 26.99 -13.93
N GLN A 186 3.01 27.28 -14.76
CA GLN A 186 3.18 28.58 -15.39
C GLN A 186 1.98 28.95 -16.28
N MET A 187 1.44 28.01 -17.05
CA MET A 187 0.22 28.17 -17.83
C MET A 187 -0.99 28.52 -16.93
N SER A 188 -1.14 27.85 -15.80
CA SER A 188 -2.22 28.13 -14.83
C SER A 188 -2.16 29.56 -14.29
N GLN A 189 -0.97 30.15 -14.27
CA GLN A 189 -0.74 31.53 -13.86
C GLN A 189 -0.89 32.53 -15.04
N GLY A 190 -1.36 32.06 -16.20
CA GLY A 190 -1.54 32.90 -17.40
C GLY A 190 -0.23 33.29 -18.09
N LYS A 191 0.87 32.61 -17.81
CA LYS A 191 2.15 32.83 -18.49
C LYS A 191 2.17 32.07 -19.83
N SER A 192 2.76 32.70 -20.84
CA SER A 192 3.10 32.00 -22.09
C SER A 192 4.36 31.20 -21.87
N VAL A 193 4.32 29.92 -22.24
CA VAL A 193 5.45 29.00 -22.15
C VAL A 193 5.85 28.53 -23.54
N GLY A 194 7.14 28.41 -23.79
CA GLY A 194 7.69 27.87 -25.04
C GLY A 194 8.04 26.38 -24.89
N ASN A 195 8.63 25.81 -25.94
CA ASN A 195 9.09 24.42 -25.99
C ASN A 195 10.53 24.23 -25.43
N SER A 196 11.13 25.28 -24.89
CA SER A 196 12.46 25.17 -24.30
C SER A 196 12.45 24.39 -22.99
N LYS A 197 13.53 23.74 -22.70
CA LYS A 197 13.79 23.10 -21.40
C LYS A 197 13.53 24.08 -20.24
N VAL A 198 12.98 23.61 -19.17
CA VAL A 198 12.84 24.33 -17.89
C VAL A 198 14.19 24.38 -17.19
N ASP A 199 14.57 25.53 -16.63
CA ASP A 199 15.79 25.62 -15.83
C ASP A 199 15.71 24.70 -14.59
N GLU A 200 16.84 24.08 -14.21
CA GLU A 200 16.92 23.19 -13.02
C GLU A 200 16.36 23.84 -11.76
N LYS A 201 16.59 25.15 -11.59
CA LYS A 201 16.04 25.94 -10.50
C LYS A 201 14.51 25.88 -10.44
N ASP A 202 13.85 26.05 -11.58
CA ASP A 202 12.40 26.05 -11.66
C ASP A 202 11.84 24.61 -11.56
N THR A 203 12.61 23.61 -12.01
CA THR A 203 12.24 22.19 -11.85
C THR A 203 12.12 21.81 -10.39
N CYS A 204 12.87 22.43 -9.48
CA CYS A 204 12.75 22.18 -8.04
C CYS A 204 11.39 22.57 -7.45
N ASP A 205 10.59 23.42 -8.14
CA ASP A 205 9.20 23.69 -7.76
C ASP A 205 8.33 22.43 -7.75
N PHE A 206 8.71 21.39 -8.50
CA PHE A 206 8.01 20.11 -8.51
C PHE A 206 7.91 19.48 -7.12
N TYR A 207 8.95 19.62 -6.30
CA TYR A 207 8.99 19.03 -4.97
C TYR A 207 8.22 19.83 -3.90
N THR A 208 8.03 21.14 -4.10
CA THR A 208 7.58 22.04 -3.05
C THR A 208 6.27 22.76 -3.35
N ASN A 209 5.90 22.91 -4.61
CA ASN A 209 4.67 23.60 -5.01
C ASN A 209 3.45 22.71 -4.80
N GLU A 210 2.57 23.09 -3.88
CA GLU A 210 1.39 22.30 -3.50
C GLU A 210 0.42 22.04 -4.68
N THR A 211 0.33 22.95 -5.65
CA THR A 211 -0.50 22.77 -6.84
C THR A 211 0.09 21.69 -7.74
N ILE A 212 1.40 21.73 -7.98
CA ILE A 212 2.12 20.73 -8.78
C ILE A 212 2.03 19.36 -8.11
N LYS A 213 2.31 19.29 -6.79
CA LYS A 213 2.18 18.04 -6.03
C LYS A 213 0.74 17.50 -6.05
N GLY A 214 -0.25 18.39 -6.06
CA GLY A 214 -1.66 18.02 -6.21
C GLY A 214 -1.94 17.35 -7.54
N TRP A 215 -1.44 17.90 -8.66
CA TRP A 215 -1.60 17.31 -9.99
C TRP A 215 -0.85 15.97 -10.12
N TYR A 216 0.35 15.88 -9.58
CA TYR A 216 1.11 14.64 -9.56
C TYR A 216 0.37 13.54 -8.75
N LYS A 217 -0.21 13.88 -7.61
CA LYS A 217 -1.08 12.98 -6.84
C LYS A 217 -2.35 12.58 -7.60
N ASP A 218 -2.96 13.51 -8.34
CA ASP A 218 -4.12 13.22 -9.21
C ASP A 218 -3.73 12.22 -10.30
N TYR A 219 -2.54 12.36 -10.89
CA TYR A 219 -2.01 11.40 -11.88
C TYR A 219 -1.81 10.01 -11.26
N ILE A 220 -1.06 9.90 -10.18
CA ILE A 220 -0.84 8.64 -9.45
C ILE A 220 -2.19 7.96 -9.15
N LYS A 221 -3.13 8.71 -8.58
CA LYS A 221 -4.44 8.17 -8.24
C LYS A 221 -5.20 7.68 -9.47
N THR A 222 -5.14 8.41 -10.56
CA THR A 222 -5.79 8.03 -11.81
C THR A 222 -5.17 6.76 -12.37
N LEU A 223 -3.84 6.69 -12.43
CA LEU A 223 -3.12 5.55 -12.96
C LEU A 223 -3.38 4.28 -12.15
N LEU A 224 -3.26 4.33 -10.82
CA LEU A 224 -3.48 3.17 -9.95
C LEU A 224 -4.93 2.64 -10.07
N ASN A 225 -5.92 3.52 -10.22
CA ASN A 225 -7.32 3.16 -10.35
C ASN A 225 -7.78 2.92 -11.79
N HIS A 226 -6.91 3.18 -12.78
CA HIS A 226 -7.23 2.92 -14.17
C HIS A 226 -7.52 1.43 -14.38
N THR A 227 -8.58 1.14 -15.14
CA THR A 227 -8.93 -0.24 -15.50
C THR A 227 -8.30 -0.59 -16.83
N ASN A 228 -7.38 -1.52 -16.81
CA ASN A 228 -6.69 -2.01 -18.00
C ASN A 228 -7.69 -2.48 -19.05
N TYR A 229 -7.61 -1.91 -20.23
CA TYR A 229 -8.53 -2.20 -21.34
C TYR A 229 -8.52 -3.67 -21.79
N TYR A 230 -7.38 -4.35 -21.66
CA TYR A 230 -7.22 -5.73 -22.14
C TYR A 230 -7.51 -6.77 -21.07
N THR A 231 -7.18 -6.51 -19.82
CA THR A 231 -7.35 -7.46 -18.70
C THR A 231 -8.64 -7.23 -17.93
N GLY A 232 -9.15 -6.00 -17.92
CA GLY A 232 -10.32 -5.60 -17.16
C GLY A 232 -10.08 -5.44 -15.65
N GLU A 233 -8.82 -5.49 -15.22
CA GLU A 233 -8.40 -5.28 -13.83
C GLU A 233 -7.84 -3.87 -13.65
N LYS A 234 -7.89 -3.34 -12.44
CA LYS A 234 -7.19 -2.09 -12.13
C LYS A 234 -5.69 -2.32 -12.15
N LEU A 235 -4.91 -1.28 -12.49
CA LEU A 235 -3.46 -1.43 -12.49
C LEU A 235 -2.93 -1.75 -11.10
N MET A 236 -3.52 -1.22 -10.04
CA MET A 236 -3.18 -1.54 -8.64
C MET A 236 -3.56 -2.97 -8.20
N ASP A 237 -4.30 -3.71 -9.00
CA ASP A 237 -4.68 -5.09 -8.71
C ASP A 237 -3.91 -6.10 -9.59
N SER A 238 -3.02 -5.64 -10.50
CA SER A 238 -2.29 -6.49 -11.44
C SER A 238 -1.02 -7.08 -10.81
N GLU A 239 -0.94 -8.40 -10.72
CA GLU A 239 0.27 -9.08 -10.27
C GLU A 239 1.49 -8.88 -11.20
N ALA A 240 1.29 -8.38 -12.42
CA ALA A 240 2.37 -8.05 -13.35
C ALA A 240 3.12 -6.76 -12.97
N VAL A 241 2.60 -5.95 -12.07
CA VAL A 241 3.33 -4.83 -11.50
C VAL A 241 4.23 -5.35 -10.38
N PHE A 242 5.55 -5.08 -10.48
CA PHE A 242 6.52 -5.36 -9.42
C PHE A 242 6.51 -4.26 -8.37
N SER A 243 6.59 -3.02 -8.84
CA SER A 243 6.60 -1.83 -7.99
C SER A 243 6.18 -0.58 -8.74
N TRP A 244 5.66 0.37 -7.98
CA TRP A 244 5.52 1.75 -8.40
C TRP A 244 6.79 2.52 -8.02
N GLU A 245 7.26 3.35 -8.93
CA GLU A 245 8.44 4.15 -8.71
C GLU A 245 8.10 5.64 -8.79
N LEU A 246 8.53 6.41 -7.80
CA LEU A 246 8.14 7.82 -7.70
C LEU A 246 8.66 8.66 -8.86
N SER A 247 9.89 8.45 -9.30
CA SER A 247 10.45 9.17 -10.44
C SER A 247 11.68 8.47 -10.97
N ASN A 248 11.93 8.58 -12.26
CA ASN A 248 13.28 8.32 -12.76
C ASN A 248 14.22 9.43 -12.32
N GLU A 249 15.31 9.05 -11.64
CA GLU A 249 16.48 9.87 -11.28
C GLU A 249 16.16 11.26 -10.69
N PRO A 250 15.32 11.37 -9.64
CA PRO A 250 14.98 12.66 -9.05
C PRO A 250 16.21 13.32 -8.43
N ARG A 251 16.51 14.55 -8.82
CA ARG A 251 17.65 15.35 -8.33
C ARG A 251 17.21 16.73 -7.87
N CYS A 252 17.99 17.33 -6.98
CA CYS A 252 17.84 18.70 -6.55
C CYS A 252 19.25 19.32 -6.39
N THR A 253 19.78 19.94 -7.44
CA THR A 253 21.19 20.31 -7.56
C THR A 253 21.51 21.77 -7.21
N VAL A 254 20.51 22.59 -6.90
CA VAL A 254 20.68 24.03 -6.69
C VAL A 254 20.70 24.36 -5.18
N ASP A 255 21.90 24.54 -4.63
CA ASP A 255 22.17 24.75 -3.21
C ASP A 255 21.26 25.80 -2.51
N GLU A 256 20.84 26.85 -3.20
CA GLU A 256 19.99 27.89 -2.61
C GLU A 256 18.52 27.49 -2.52
N PHE A 257 18.09 26.53 -3.32
CA PHE A 257 16.69 26.04 -3.41
C PHE A 257 16.49 24.65 -2.81
N CYS A 258 17.49 23.80 -2.89
CA CYS A 258 17.45 22.38 -2.51
C CYS A 258 17.97 22.17 -1.08
N LYS A 259 17.55 23.03 -0.16
CA LYS A 259 17.86 22.96 1.27
C LYS A 259 16.84 22.12 2.01
N ASP A 260 17.17 21.78 3.25
CA ASP A 260 16.22 21.25 4.25
C ASP A 260 15.56 19.91 3.84
N ASP A 261 16.33 19.02 3.18
CA ASP A 261 15.85 17.67 2.85
C ASP A 261 14.62 17.65 1.92
N ILE A 262 14.55 18.57 0.99
CA ILE A 262 13.39 18.74 0.10
C ILE A 262 13.03 17.42 -0.60
N LEU A 263 14.01 16.75 -1.24
CA LEU A 263 13.78 15.50 -1.94
C LEU A 263 13.36 14.37 -0.98
N TYR A 264 14.01 14.25 0.17
CA TYR A 264 13.62 13.30 1.21
C TYR A 264 12.17 13.50 1.67
N ASN A 265 11.79 14.75 1.96
CA ASN A 265 10.43 15.06 2.41
C ASN A 265 9.39 14.79 1.33
N TRP A 266 9.71 15.10 0.09
CA TRP A 266 8.87 14.78 -1.06
C TRP A 266 8.72 13.27 -1.26
N ALA A 267 9.81 12.52 -1.23
CA ALA A 267 9.78 11.06 -1.37
C ALA A 267 8.95 10.40 -0.25
N LYS A 268 9.10 10.88 0.99
CA LYS A 268 8.32 10.42 2.13
C LYS A 268 6.82 10.72 1.97
N GLU A 269 6.47 11.92 1.50
CA GLU A 269 5.08 12.31 1.26
C GLU A 269 4.46 11.49 0.13
N MET A 270 5.17 11.33 -0.99
CA MET A 270 4.61 10.69 -2.18
C MET A 270 4.55 9.17 -2.02
N SER A 271 5.57 8.52 -1.43
CA SER A 271 5.51 7.08 -1.15
C SER A 271 4.38 6.73 -0.19
N ALA A 272 4.17 7.52 0.86
CA ALA A 272 3.03 7.35 1.75
C ALA A 272 1.69 7.57 1.03
N TYR A 273 1.63 8.49 0.08
CA TYR A 273 0.43 8.70 -0.72
C TYR A 273 0.13 7.50 -1.63
N VAL A 274 1.13 6.95 -2.32
CA VAL A 274 0.97 5.72 -3.12
C VAL A 274 0.46 4.58 -2.24
N LYS A 275 1.13 4.31 -1.10
CA LYS A 275 0.72 3.25 -0.16
C LYS A 275 -0.68 3.45 0.43
N SER A 276 -1.17 4.68 0.50
CA SER A 276 -2.56 4.96 0.94
C SER A 276 -3.62 4.54 -0.07
N ILE A 277 -3.24 4.36 -1.34
CA ILE A 277 -4.13 3.93 -2.44
C ILE A 277 -3.91 2.46 -2.75
N ASP A 278 -2.65 2.06 -2.87
CA ASP A 278 -2.19 0.72 -3.18
C ASP A 278 -1.27 0.20 -2.05
N PRO A 279 -1.81 -0.52 -1.09
CA PRO A 279 -1.04 -1.06 0.02
C PRO A 279 -0.27 -2.35 -0.35
N HIS A 280 -0.49 -2.93 -1.54
CA HIS A 280 0.02 -4.24 -1.92
C HIS A 280 1.32 -4.17 -2.70
N HIS A 281 1.44 -3.28 -3.66
CA HIS A 281 2.66 -3.15 -4.42
C HIS A 281 3.75 -2.43 -3.64
N MET A 282 4.99 -2.79 -3.94
CA MET A 282 6.16 -2.09 -3.44
C MET A 282 6.29 -0.69 -4.06
N VAL A 283 6.97 0.20 -3.35
CA VAL A 283 7.27 1.56 -3.79
C VAL A 283 8.77 1.81 -3.67
N SER A 284 9.38 2.31 -4.75
CA SER A 284 10.76 2.80 -4.77
C SER A 284 10.81 4.30 -5.10
N VAL A 285 11.96 4.91 -4.86
CA VAL A 285 12.17 6.32 -5.21
C VAL A 285 12.59 6.47 -6.66
N GLY A 286 13.43 5.55 -7.17
CA GLY A 286 14.06 5.60 -8.50
C GLY A 286 15.23 6.55 -8.55
N ASP A 287 15.88 6.77 -7.41
CA ASP A 287 17.05 7.60 -7.30
C ASP A 287 18.33 6.82 -7.67
N GLU A 288 19.33 7.54 -8.10
CA GLU A 288 20.60 6.97 -8.56
C GLU A 288 21.48 6.42 -7.42
N GLY A 289 21.11 6.67 -6.16
CA GLY A 289 21.84 6.20 -5.00
C GLY A 289 22.92 7.19 -4.49
N PHE A 290 22.91 8.46 -4.89
CA PHE A 290 23.90 9.41 -4.42
C PHE A 290 23.84 9.60 -2.89
N TYR A 291 25.04 9.78 -2.31
CA TYR A 291 25.21 9.97 -0.88
C TYR A 291 25.40 11.44 -0.50
N ASN A 292 25.11 11.77 0.75
CA ASN A 292 25.34 13.11 1.30
C ASN A 292 26.30 13.07 2.50
N LEU A 293 27.53 12.65 2.28
CA LEU A 293 28.59 12.68 3.30
C LEU A 293 29.16 14.09 3.52
N GLY A 294 28.93 15.00 2.58
CA GLY A 294 29.56 16.31 2.50
C GLY A 294 30.96 16.27 1.86
N TYR A 295 31.35 17.36 1.22
CA TYR A 295 32.64 17.45 0.45
C TYR A 295 33.88 17.06 1.24
N GLN A 296 33.97 17.46 2.52
CA GLN A 296 35.13 17.17 3.34
C GLN A 296 35.27 15.70 3.67
N GLU A 297 34.17 15.05 3.96
CA GLU A 297 34.17 13.63 4.32
C GLU A 297 34.39 12.75 3.08
N ALA A 298 33.74 13.05 1.96
CA ALA A 298 34.01 12.37 0.68
C ALA A 298 35.50 12.45 0.30
N ALA A 299 36.08 13.65 0.36
CA ALA A 299 37.52 13.82 0.10
C ALA A 299 38.45 13.09 1.09
N ARG A 300 38.04 12.99 2.39
CA ARG A 300 38.79 12.25 3.39
C ARG A 300 38.81 10.74 3.14
N GLN A 301 37.76 10.23 2.53
CA GLN A 301 37.62 8.82 2.15
C GLN A 301 38.13 8.51 0.73
N ASP A 302 38.65 9.53 0.01
CA ASP A 302 39.07 9.43 -1.38
C ASP A 302 37.95 8.97 -2.34
N LEU A 303 36.74 9.45 -2.09
CA LEU A 303 35.53 9.11 -2.85
C LEU A 303 35.19 10.19 -3.89
N PRO A 304 34.65 9.84 -5.07
CA PRO A 304 34.21 10.81 -6.08
C PRO A 304 33.19 11.82 -5.50
N SER A 305 33.60 13.08 -5.44
CA SER A 305 32.85 14.11 -4.70
C SER A 305 31.45 14.36 -5.24
N SER A 306 31.25 14.29 -6.56
CA SER A 306 29.93 14.48 -7.18
C SER A 306 28.89 13.46 -6.67
N ALA A 307 29.31 12.21 -6.51
CA ALA A 307 28.41 11.12 -6.10
C ALA A 307 28.21 11.02 -4.58
N TYR A 308 29.17 11.54 -3.77
CA TYR A 308 29.17 11.33 -2.33
C TYR A 308 29.00 12.59 -1.48
N SER A 309 28.99 13.80 -2.08
CA SER A 309 28.99 15.05 -1.32
C SER A 309 27.59 15.64 -1.03
N GLY A 310 26.54 15.05 -1.55
CA GLY A 310 25.20 15.64 -1.53
C GLY A 310 24.92 16.64 -2.66
N TYR A 311 25.85 16.74 -3.64
CA TYR A 311 25.73 17.67 -4.76
C TYR A 311 24.40 17.55 -5.53
N TYR A 312 23.89 16.35 -5.68
CA TYR A 312 22.65 16.09 -6.41
C TYR A 312 21.38 16.20 -5.54
N GLY A 313 21.50 16.59 -4.28
CA GLY A 313 20.36 16.73 -3.35
C GLY A 313 19.73 15.40 -2.93
N VAL A 314 20.36 14.28 -3.29
CA VAL A 314 20.00 12.93 -2.90
C VAL A 314 20.81 12.54 -1.67
N ASP A 315 20.22 11.81 -0.76
CA ASP A 315 20.84 11.20 0.41
C ASP A 315 20.30 9.78 0.55
N PHE A 316 20.99 8.83 -0.09
CA PHE A 316 20.53 7.45 -0.16
C PHE A 316 20.40 6.81 1.23
N ASP A 317 21.36 7.06 2.14
CA ASP A 317 21.26 6.56 3.51
C ASP A 317 19.97 7.01 4.18
N LYS A 318 19.59 8.27 3.95
CA LYS A 318 18.40 8.87 4.53
C LYS A 318 17.10 8.39 3.85
N LEU A 319 17.10 8.25 2.52
CA LEU A 319 15.95 7.73 1.77
C LEU A 319 15.59 6.31 2.24
N MET A 320 16.59 5.47 2.55
CA MET A 320 16.34 4.12 3.07
C MET A 320 15.71 4.11 4.48
N THR A 321 15.65 5.23 5.18
CA THR A 321 14.92 5.33 6.47
C THR A 321 13.42 5.58 6.32
N ILE A 322 12.91 5.78 5.11
CA ILE A 322 11.48 6.03 4.88
C ILE A 322 10.72 4.69 4.91
N ASP A 323 9.81 4.51 5.85
CA ASP A 323 9.06 3.25 6.04
C ASP A 323 8.24 2.84 4.82
N THR A 324 7.77 3.80 4.03
CA THR A 324 6.93 3.57 2.84
C THR A 324 7.72 3.42 1.54
N VAL A 325 9.04 3.44 1.59
CA VAL A 325 9.97 3.05 0.52
C VAL A 325 10.43 1.64 0.81
N ASP A 326 10.15 0.70 -0.07
CA ASP A 326 10.34 -0.73 0.22
C ASP A 326 11.74 -1.25 -0.10
N PHE A 327 12.46 -0.66 -1.07
CA PHE A 327 13.77 -1.13 -1.48
C PHE A 327 14.63 -0.02 -2.10
N GLY A 328 15.93 -0.28 -2.22
CA GLY A 328 16.90 0.64 -2.81
C GLY A 328 17.16 0.35 -4.30
N THR A 329 17.39 1.42 -5.06
CA THR A 329 17.48 1.43 -6.53
C THR A 329 18.72 2.15 -7.08
N PRO A 330 19.96 1.84 -6.62
CA PRO A 330 21.13 2.53 -7.14
C PRO A 330 21.33 2.29 -8.64
N HIS A 331 21.75 3.36 -9.34
CA HIS A 331 22.22 3.34 -10.70
C HIS A 331 23.76 3.41 -10.76
N MET A 332 24.38 3.16 -11.92
CA MET A 332 25.82 3.38 -12.11
C MET A 332 26.19 3.60 -13.56
N TYR A 333 26.74 4.78 -13.83
CA TYR A 333 27.28 5.17 -15.14
C TYR A 333 28.71 5.72 -14.96
N VAL A 334 29.67 4.83 -14.86
CA VAL A 334 31.06 5.12 -14.51
C VAL A 334 31.73 6.17 -15.44
N ASP A 335 31.41 6.11 -16.72
CA ASP A 335 31.89 7.04 -17.73
C ASP A 335 31.30 8.45 -17.66
N GLN A 336 30.10 8.58 -17.04
CA GLN A 336 29.46 9.89 -16.81
C GLN A 336 29.84 10.51 -15.46
N TRP A 337 30.10 9.67 -14.44
CA TRP A 337 30.33 10.14 -13.08
C TRP A 337 31.83 10.27 -12.73
N GLY A 338 32.71 9.85 -13.66
CA GLY A 338 34.16 9.92 -13.48
C GLY A 338 34.67 8.93 -12.45
N PHE A 339 34.04 7.75 -12.35
CA PHE A 339 34.48 6.64 -11.52
C PHE A 339 35.67 5.91 -12.16
N ASP A 340 36.59 5.48 -11.34
CA ASP A 340 37.67 4.58 -11.76
C ASP A 340 37.19 3.13 -11.74
N LEU A 341 37.34 2.42 -12.88
CA LEU A 341 36.94 1.03 -13.02
C LEU A 341 37.82 0.10 -12.16
N GLY A 342 37.22 -0.75 -11.39
CA GLY A 342 37.83 -1.73 -10.48
C GLY A 342 37.98 -1.23 -9.05
N ASP A 343 37.76 0.05 -8.79
CA ASP A 343 37.86 0.67 -7.45
C ASP A 343 36.55 1.35 -7.07
N ASP A 344 36.20 2.50 -7.65
CA ASP A 344 35.02 3.30 -7.29
C ASP A 344 33.71 2.57 -7.60
N ASP A 345 33.63 1.91 -8.73
CA ASP A 345 32.47 1.16 -9.20
C ASP A 345 32.14 -0.03 -8.26
N LEU A 346 33.16 -0.78 -7.85
CA LEU A 346 32.96 -1.92 -6.95
C LEU A 346 32.64 -1.47 -5.53
N GLU A 347 33.21 -0.37 -5.06
CA GLU A 347 32.86 0.23 -3.76
C GLU A 347 31.43 0.74 -3.78
N TRP A 348 30.98 1.36 -4.89
CA TRP A 348 29.61 1.82 -5.08
C TRP A 348 28.58 0.70 -4.88
N ILE A 349 28.75 -0.40 -5.61
CA ILE A 349 27.86 -1.57 -5.53
C ILE A 349 27.83 -2.13 -4.10
N LYS A 350 28.98 -2.29 -3.46
CA LYS A 350 29.09 -2.87 -2.11
C LYS A 350 28.47 -1.98 -1.03
N ARG A 351 28.73 -0.68 -1.10
CA ARG A 351 28.21 0.29 -0.11
C ARG A 351 26.70 0.38 -0.12
N HIS A 352 26.08 0.40 -1.29
CA HIS A 352 24.62 0.43 -1.40
C HIS A 352 23.99 -0.80 -0.78
N ALA A 353 24.58 -1.98 -1.02
CA ALA A 353 24.09 -3.20 -0.39
C ALA A 353 24.22 -3.19 1.14
N GLN A 354 25.27 -2.58 1.69
CA GLN A 354 25.44 -2.40 3.14
C GLN A 354 24.41 -1.42 3.72
N THR A 355 24.15 -0.30 3.03
CA THR A 355 23.16 0.69 3.45
C THR A 355 21.77 0.05 3.53
N THR A 356 21.32 -0.63 2.50
CA THR A 356 19.98 -1.24 2.47
C THR A 356 19.85 -2.39 3.46
N SER A 357 20.88 -3.21 3.62
CA SER A 357 20.90 -4.25 4.65
C SER A 357 20.81 -3.67 6.06
N SER A 358 21.48 -2.54 6.33
CA SER A 358 21.40 -1.84 7.61
C SER A 358 20.01 -1.27 7.87
N ALA A 359 19.28 -0.94 6.82
CA ALA A 359 17.88 -0.49 6.87
C ALA A 359 16.85 -1.65 6.85
N ASP A 360 17.33 -2.90 6.81
CA ASP A 360 16.51 -4.12 6.67
C ASP A 360 15.59 -4.06 5.42
N LYS A 361 16.16 -3.63 4.28
CA LYS A 361 15.45 -3.50 2.99
C LYS A 361 16.17 -4.25 1.88
N PRO A 362 15.43 -4.76 0.88
CA PRO A 362 16.00 -5.32 -0.33
C PRO A 362 16.70 -4.25 -1.18
N ILE A 363 17.51 -4.70 -2.13
CA ILE A 363 18.18 -3.84 -3.10
C ILE A 363 18.19 -4.49 -4.48
N ILE A 364 18.04 -3.67 -5.51
CA ILE A 364 18.30 -4.02 -6.91
C ILE A 364 19.34 -3.11 -7.50
N PHE A 365 20.14 -3.60 -8.44
CA PHE A 365 21.00 -2.76 -9.26
C PHE A 365 20.18 -2.30 -10.47
N GLU A 366 19.53 -1.14 -10.35
CA GLU A 366 18.39 -0.77 -11.20
C GLU A 366 18.77 -0.26 -12.57
N GLU A 367 19.85 0.51 -12.66
CA GLU A 367 20.43 0.89 -13.93
C GLU A 367 21.95 0.79 -13.88
N PHE A 368 22.55 0.25 -14.93
CA PHE A 368 23.98 0.33 -15.14
C PHE A 368 24.32 0.27 -16.63
N GLY A 369 25.36 0.99 -16.98
CA GLY A 369 25.81 1.07 -18.36
C GLY A 369 27.26 1.47 -18.49
N LEU A 370 27.89 1.09 -19.61
CA LEU A 370 29.22 1.53 -20.01
C LEU A 370 29.27 1.67 -21.54
N THR A 371 29.55 2.89 -22.03
CA THR A 371 29.63 3.19 -23.47
C THR A 371 30.85 2.59 -24.13
N ASP A 372 32.00 2.48 -23.42
CA ASP A 372 33.21 1.83 -23.91
C ASP A 372 33.04 0.33 -24.07
N LYS A 373 32.57 -0.07 -25.26
CA LYS A 373 32.26 -1.48 -25.58
C LYS A 373 33.48 -2.41 -25.50
N THR A 374 34.69 -1.88 -25.47
CA THR A 374 35.91 -2.69 -25.32
C THR A 374 36.21 -3.09 -23.88
N LYS A 375 35.67 -2.35 -22.92
CA LYS A 375 35.78 -2.62 -21.48
C LYS A 375 34.50 -3.19 -20.89
N ARG A 376 33.39 -2.97 -21.58
CA ARG A 376 32.03 -3.24 -21.05
C ARG A 376 31.85 -4.65 -20.51
N ASP A 377 32.23 -5.66 -21.29
CA ASP A 377 32.01 -7.06 -20.87
C ASP A 377 32.84 -7.45 -19.65
N ALA A 378 34.07 -6.92 -19.52
CA ALA A 378 34.90 -7.14 -18.33
C ALA A 378 34.30 -6.45 -17.10
N ALA A 379 33.94 -5.16 -17.22
CA ALA A 379 33.33 -4.39 -16.15
C ALA A 379 31.98 -5.03 -15.70
N TYR A 380 31.11 -5.37 -16.64
CA TYR A 380 29.85 -6.02 -16.35
C TYR A 380 30.03 -7.40 -15.69
N SER A 381 31.07 -8.16 -16.07
CA SER A 381 31.37 -9.41 -15.37
C SER A 381 31.71 -9.18 -13.90
N ASP A 382 32.58 -8.20 -13.62
CA ASP A 382 32.97 -7.88 -12.24
C ASP A 382 31.78 -7.37 -11.39
N TRP A 383 30.96 -6.47 -11.94
CA TRP A 383 29.75 -5.96 -11.27
C TRP A 383 28.74 -7.07 -11.00
N LEU A 384 28.45 -7.89 -12.01
CA LEU A 384 27.49 -8.98 -11.90
C LEU A 384 27.98 -10.13 -11.02
N ASP A 385 29.30 -10.34 -10.89
CA ASP A 385 29.82 -11.31 -9.93
C ASP A 385 29.55 -10.90 -8.48
N ILE A 386 29.53 -9.58 -8.17
CA ILE A 386 29.09 -9.09 -6.86
C ILE A 386 27.57 -9.22 -6.73
N VAL A 387 26.81 -8.70 -7.69
CA VAL A 387 25.35 -8.62 -7.66
C VAL A 387 24.71 -10.03 -7.64
N THR A 388 25.25 -10.97 -8.43
CA THR A 388 24.73 -12.34 -8.48
C THR A 388 25.44 -13.32 -7.54
N GLY A 389 26.48 -12.86 -6.81
CA GLY A 389 27.19 -13.64 -5.83
C GLY A 389 26.30 -14.08 -4.68
N ASP A 390 26.70 -15.14 -3.98
CA ASP A 390 25.91 -15.69 -2.89
C ASP A 390 26.02 -14.83 -1.62
N TYR A 391 27.03 -13.96 -1.54
CA TYR A 391 27.27 -13.23 -0.31
C TYR A 391 28.50 -12.33 -0.38
N TYR A 392 28.33 -11.04 -0.08
CA TYR A 392 29.41 -10.13 0.28
C TYR A 392 29.11 -9.51 1.64
N GLU A 393 29.87 -9.87 2.68
CA GLU A 393 29.79 -9.35 4.05
C GLU A 393 28.37 -9.34 4.69
N GLY A 394 27.50 -10.28 4.33
CA GLY A 394 26.13 -10.33 4.85
C GLY A 394 25.11 -9.63 3.99
N VAL A 395 25.45 -9.15 2.82
CA VAL A 395 24.60 -8.36 1.95
C VAL A 395 24.41 -9.00 0.59
N GLU A 396 23.19 -8.94 0.09
CA GLU A 396 22.78 -9.66 -1.10
C GLU A 396 21.85 -8.79 -1.95
N TYR A 397 22.17 -8.64 -3.24
CA TYR A 397 21.23 -8.07 -4.22
C TYR A 397 20.16 -9.10 -4.58
N GLN A 398 18.91 -8.63 -4.71
CA GLN A 398 17.79 -9.48 -5.11
C GLN A 398 17.47 -9.37 -6.60
N GLY A 399 17.99 -8.36 -7.29
CA GLY A 399 17.76 -8.18 -8.71
C GLY A 399 18.77 -7.24 -9.36
N PHE A 400 18.76 -7.25 -10.70
CA PHE A 400 19.44 -6.24 -11.50
C PHE A 400 18.64 -5.93 -12.76
N ASN A 401 18.71 -4.68 -13.23
CA ASN A 401 18.17 -4.23 -14.51
C ASN A 401 19.26 -3.44 -15.24
N TYR A 402 19.79 -3.99 -16.34
CA TYR A 402 20.78 -3.25 -17.14
C TYR A 402 20.12 -2.20 -18.04
N TRP A 403 20.79 -1.12 -18.35
CA TRP A 403 20.38 -0.15 -19.32
C TRP A 403 21.04 -0.46 -20.67
N MET A 404 20.30 -0.82 -21.75
CA MET A 404 18.91 -1.25 -21.80
C MET A 404 18.74 -2.30 -22.90
N ILE A 405 17.61 -3.03 -22.90
CA ILE A 405 17.25 -3.93 -24.00
C ILE A 405 16.70 -3.14 -25.19
N ALA A 406 17.03 -3.58 -26.41
CA ALA A 406 16.35 -3.16 -27.61
C ALA A 406 16.12 -4.33 -28.57
N SER A 407 15.09 -4.20 -29.42
CA SER A 407 14.69 -5.24 -30.35
C SER A 407 14.40 -4.66 -31.75
N TYR A 408 13.78 -5.46 -32.62
CA TYR A 408 13.40 -5.06 -33.96
C TYR A 408 12.16 -4.15 -33.96
N LEU A 409 12.21 -3.12 -34.79
CA LEU A 409 11.08 -2.26 -35.14
C LEU A 409 10.20 -2.92 -36.21
N ASP A 410 9.01 -2.35 -36.48
CA ASP A 410 8.04 -2.83 -37.45
C ASP A 410 8.58 -2.89 -38.90
N ASP A 411 9.54 -2.03 -39.22
CA ASP A 411 10.20 -2.02 -40.54
C ASP A 411 11.34 -3.08 -40.68
N GLY A 412 11.56 -3.87 -39.63
CA GLY A 412 12.59 -4.90 -39.58
C GLY A 412 13.99 -4.37 -39.27
N THR A 413 14.16 -3.09 -38.96
CA THR A 413 15.42 -2.53 -38.45
C THR A 413 15.52 -2.71 -36.93
N LEU A 414 16.72 -2.66 -36.39
CA LEU A 414 16.93 -2.60 -34.94
C LEU A 414 16.64 -1.20 -34.42
N TYR A 415 16.06 -1.10 -33.23
CA TYR A 415 15.99 0.17 -32.50
C TYR A 415 17.37 0.77 -32.36
N GLN A 416 17.52 2.05 -32.62
CA GLN A 416 18.81 2.71 -32.67
C GLN A 416 19.43 2.81 -31.24
N ASP A 417 20.72 2.54 -31.16
CA ASP A 417 21.54 2.78 -29.95
C ASP A 417 21.83 4.28 -29.84
N TYR A 418 20.92 5.05 -29.19
CA TYR A 418 21.02 6.51 -29.12
C TYR A 418 22.04 7.00 -28.11
N ASP A 419 22.24 6.26 -27.02
CA ASP A 419 23.07 6.64 -25.87
C ASP A 419 24.34 5.81 -25.74
N GLY A 420 24.49 4.77 -26.52
CA GLY A 420 25.67 3.91 -26.55
C GLY A 420 25.64 2.75 -25.56
N TYR A 421 24.58 2.57 -24.81
CA TYR A 421 24.46 1.53 -23.77
C TYR A 421 23.69 0.29 -24.22
N THR A 422 22.96 0.37 -25.33
CA THR A 422 22.04 -0.69 -25.78
C THR A 422 22.68 -2.08 -25.84
N VAL A 423 21.97 -3.07 -25.33
CA VAL A 423 22.21 -4.51 -25.50
C VAL A 423 21.02 -5.10 -26.27
N TYR A 424 21.27 -5.56 -27.50
CA TYR A 424 20.19 -6.08 -28.32
C TYR A 424 19.69 -7.45 -27.83
N GLY A 425 18.36 -7.60 -27.70
CA GLY A 425 17.71 -8.85 -27.31
C GLY A 425 17.78 -9.97 -28.35
N PRO A 426 17.61 -9.68 -29.67
CA PRO A 426 17.78 -10.68 -30.71
C PRO A 426 19.17 -11.34 -30.73
N GLU A 427 19.23 -12.65 -31.00
CA GLU A 427 20.47 -13.40 -31.12
C GLU A 427 21.21 -13.07 -32.42
N GLY A 428 22.54 -13.10 -32.41
CA GLY A 428 23.38 -12.91 -33.59
C GLY A 428 23.68 -11.45 -33.93
N ILE A 429 23.43 -10.51 -33.03
CA ILE A 429 23.81 -9.13 -33.19
C ILE A 429 25.24 -8.95 -32.68
N GLU A 430 26.24 -9.11 -33.56
CA GLU A 430 27.68 -9.15 -33.24
C GLU A 430 28.14 -8.06 -32.25
N LYS A 431 27.53 -6.86 -32.32
CA LYS A 431 27.92 -5.73 -31.46
C LYS A 431 27.68 -5.96 -29.97
N THR A 432 26.71 -6.84 -29.61
CA THR A 432 26.23 -6.99 -28.22
C THR A 432 26.03 -8.45 -27.79
N ASP A 433 26.34 -9.42 -28.67
CA ASP A 433 26.09 -10.86 -28.37
C ASP A 433 26.85 -11.37 -27.14
N SER A 434 28.08 -10.92 -26.92
CA SER A 434 28.87 -11.26 -25.72
C SER A 434 28.24 -10.67 -24.47
N THR A 435 27.86 -9.40 -24.51
CA THR A 435 27.18 -8.73 -23.37
C THR A 435 25.79 -9.35 -23.12
N ARG A 436 25.03 -9.65 -24.19
CA ARG A 436 23.76 -10.37 -24.09
C ARG A 436 23.94 -11.71 -23.36
N THR A 437 24.98 -12.47 -23.73
CA THR A 437 25.30 -13.75 -23.08
C THR A 437 25.64 -13.58 -21.60
N LEU A 438 26.36 -12.50 -21.23
CA LEU A 438 26.63 -12.17 -19.82
C LEU A 438 25.32 -11.93 -19.05
N MET A 439 24.40 -11.13 -19.60
CA MET A 439 23.11 -10.87 -18.97
C MET A 439 22.30 -12.16 -18.78
N MET A 440 22.26 -13.02 -19.78
CA MET A 440 21.59 -14.34 -19.69
C MET A 440 22.19 -15.22 -18.60
N ASN A 441 23.52 -15.27 -18.50
CA ASN A 441 24.21 -16.04 -17.48
C ASN A 441 23.93 -15.48 -16.07
N ALA A 442 23.91 -14.18 -15.93
CA ALA A 442 23.60 -13.51 -14.67
C ALA A 442 22.13 -13.77 -14.27
N ALA A 443 21.19 -13.63 -15.21
CA ALA A 443 19.78 -13.93 -14.95
C ALA A 443 19.60 -15.41 -14.51
N ALA A 444 20.29 -16.34 -15.16
CA ALA A 444 20.27 -17.75 -14.77
C ALA A 444 20.89 -18.00 -13.38
N LYS A 445 21.90 -17.24 -12.97
CA LYS A 445 22.44 -17.29 -11.60
C LYS A 445 21.41 -16.82 -10.58
N MET A 446 20.69 -15.72 -10.86
CA MET A 446 19.63 -15.19 -9.99
C MET A 446 18.45 -16.19 -9.89
N GLU A 447 18.01 -16.74 -11.01
CA GLU A 447 16.91 -17.71 -11.03
C GLU A 447 17.21 -18.97 -10.19
N LYS A 448 18.46 -19.40 -10.14
CA LYS A 448 18.87 -20.52 -9.28
C LYS A 448 18.68 -20.24 -7.80
N LYS A 449 18.73 -19.00 -7.36
CA LYS A 449 18.50 -18.60 -5.96
C LYS A 449 17.03 -18.78 -5.54
N ASN A 450 16.11 -18.80 -6.51
CA ASN A 450 14.68 -19.09 -6.29
C ASN A 450 14.43 -20.60 -6.07
N ILE A 451 15.40 -21.45 -6.39
CA ILE A 451 15.30 -22.90 -6.23
C ILE A 451 15.66 -23.26 -4.80
N VAL A 452 14.69 -23.31 -3.93
CA VAL A 452 14.88 -23.55 -2.50
C VAL A 452 14.41 -24.92 -2.05
N ASN A 453 15.08 -25.47 -1.04
CA ASN A 453 14.56 -26.61 -0.30
C ASN A 453 13.33 -26.16 0.49
N THR A 454 12.23 -26.91 0.46
CA THR A 454 10.97 -26.56 1.15
C THR A 454 10.43 -27.73 1.96
N THR A 455 9.69 -27.46 3.01
CA THR A 455 8.87 -28.46 3.71
C THR A 455 7.51 -28.59 3.03
N ASP A 456 6.88 -29.76 3.17
CA ASP A 456 5.54 -30.04 2.60
C ASP A 456 4.44 -29.23 3.28
N LYS A 457 4.72 -28.64 4.44
CA LYS A 457 3.84 -27.75 5.19
C LYS A 457 4.67 -26.71 5.94
N SER A 458 4.13 -25.52 6.10
CA SER A 458 4.70 -24.47 6.93
C SER A 458 4.41 -24.66 8.43
N THR A 459 3.37 -25.43 8.76
CA THR A 459 2.96 -25.67 10.15
C THR A 459 2.62 -27.13 10.41
N TYR A 460 3.07 -27.64 11.55
CA TYR A 460 2.78 -28.97 12.05
C TYR A 460 2.23 -28.86 13.46
N SER A 461 1.45 -29.86 13.89
CA SER A 461 0.91 -29.95 15.25
C SER A 461 1.19 -31.29 15.87
N PHE A 462 1.42 -31.29 17.17
CA PHE A 462 1.55 -32.47 18.00
C PHE A 462 0.70 -32.34 19.26
N ASP A 463 -0.18 -33.30 19.48
CA ASP A 463 -1.01 -33.36 20.68
C ASP A 463 -0.42 -34.41 21.66
N ARG A 464 0.03 -33.95 22.84
CA ARG A 464 0.66 -34.76 23.85
C ARG A 464 -0.24 -35.87 24.39
N SER A 465 -1.57 -35.67 24.33
CA SER A 465 -2.57 -36.68 24.73
C SER A 465 -2.68 -37.83 23.74
N LYS A 466 -2.21 -37.64 22.52
CA LYS A 466 -2.25 -38.61 21.43
C LYS A 466 -0.93 -39.33 21.26
N SER A 467 -0.94 -40.40 20.51
CA SER A 467 0.25 -41.14 20.09
C SER A 467 0.53 -40.85 18.63
N GLY A 468 1.79 -40.67 18.28
CA GLY A 468 2.24 -40.47 16.90
C GLY A 468 3.50 -39.62 16.87
N ASN A 469 4.21 -39.67 15.77
CA ASN A 469 5.36 -38.82 15.52
C ASN A 469 4.94 -37.70 14.57
N VAL A 470 5.70 -36.62 14.53
CA VAL A 470 5.55 -35.59 13.49
C VAL A 470 6.49 -35.92 12.35
N VAL A 471 5.95 -36.07 11.15
CA VAL A 471 6.71 -36.32 9.94
C VAL A 471 6.71 -35.06 9.08
N VAL A 472 7.90 -34.53 8.80
CA VAL A 472 8.15 -33.39 7.94
C VAL A 472 8.77 -33.92 6.64
N ASN A 473 8.05 -33.82 5.54
CA ASN A 473 8.60 -34.16 4.22
C ASN A 473 9.27 -32.92 3.63
N VAL A 474 10.43 -33.10 3.03
CA VAL A 474 11.23 -32.01 2.47
C VAL A 474 11.39 -32.20 0.96
N SER A 475 11.03 -31.20 0.19
CA SER A 475 11.38 -31.14 -1.23
C SER A 475 12.82 -30.64 -1.32
N MET A 476 13.77 -31.58 -1.41
CA MET A 476 15.18 -31.28 -1.55
C MET A 476 15.51 -30.91 -3.00
N LYS A 477 16.03 -29.71 -3.21
CA LYS A 477 16.56 -29.26 -4.49
C LYS A 477 18.09 -29.32 -4.50
N GLU A 478 18.70 -29.09 -3.33
CA GLU A 478 20.14 -29.10 -3.19
C GLU A 478 20.57 -29.74 -1.85
N GLY A 479 21.69 -30.45 -1.85
CA GLY A 479 22.24 -31.12 -0.67
C GLY A 479 21.42 -32.33 -0.18
N SER A 480 21.54 -32.59 1.12
CA SER A 480 20.84 -33.67 1.83
C SER A 480 20.48 -33.19 3.26
N ILE A 481 19.49 -33.83 3.86
CA ILE A 481 19.09 -33.51 5.23
C ILE A 481 20.17 -34.01 6.20
N SER A 482 20.68 -33.12 7.05
CA SER A 482 21.70 -33.40 8.08
C SER A 482 21.17 -33.40 9.52
N GLY A 483 19.94 -32.89 9.72
CA GLY A 483 19.32 -32.83 11.05
C GLY A 483 18.05 -32.00 11.07
N VAL A 484 17.57 -31.73 12.31
CA VAL A 484 16.44 -30.84 12.56
C VAL A 484 16.70 -30.05 13.85
N GLU A 485 16.23 -28.82 13.85
CA GLU A 485 16.26 -27.90 15.00
C GLU A 485 14.83 -27.54 15.40
N VAL A 486 14.57 -27.52 16.70
CA VAL A 486 13.28 -27.16 17.28
C VAL A 486 13.52 -26.09 18.36
N GLY A 487 12.88 -24.94 18.25
CA GLY A 487 13.02 -23.85 19.23
C GLY A 487 14.48 -23.40 19.39
N GLY A 488 15.25 -23.28 18.31
CA GLY A 488 16.65 -22.88 18.31
C GLY A 488 17.63 -23.95 18.81
N LYS A 489 17.17 -25.18 19.10
CA LYS A 489 18.06 -26.27 19.58
C LYS A 489 18.10 -27.41 18.55
N LYS A 490 19.31 -27.79 18.14
CA LYS A 490 19.54 -28.97 17.32
C LYS A 490 19.20 -30.23 18.13
N LEU A 491 18.33 -31.08 17.55
CA LEU A 491 17.93 -32.34 18.22
C LEU A 491 19.07 -33.37 18.22
N SER A 492 19.05 -34.21 19.26
CA SER A 492 19.87 -35.44 19.30
C SER A 492 19.37 -36.44 18.26
N SER A 493 20.26 -37.22 17.67
CA SER A 493 19.91 -38.34 16.78
C SER A 493 18.93 -39.35 17.39
N ASP A 494 18.81 -39.38 18.72
CA ASP A 494 17.85 -40.23 19.42
C ASP A 494 16.41 -39.69 19.36
N ASP A 495 16.23 -38.40 19.08
CA ASP A 495 14.94 -37.71 19.14
C ASP A 495 14.25 -37.62 17.78
N TYR A 496 14.98 -37.93 16.70
CA TYR A 496 14.39 -37.95 15.34
C TYR A 496 14.98 -39.10 14.49
N THR A 497 14.43 -39.30 13.28
CA THR A 497 15.00 -40.16 12.24
C THR A 497 14.86 -39.50 10.88
N ILE A 498 15.85 -39.76 10.00
CA ILE A 498 15.81 -39.33 8.61
C ILE A 498 15.64 -40.59 7.72
N ARG A 499 14.68 -40.55 6.79
CA ARG A 499 14.49 -41.58 5.75
C ARG A 499 14.25 -40.90 4.41
N GLY A 500 15.25 -40.95 3.52
CA GLY A 500 15.21 -40.17 2.29
C GLY A 500 15.06 -38.71 2.59
N ASN A 501 14.06 -38.08 2.02
CA ASN A 501 13.75 -36.63 2.26
C ASN A 501 12.68 -36.42 3.34
N ALA A 502 12.48 -37.33 4.28
CA ALA A 502 11.56 -37.19 5.38
C ALA A 502 12.29 -37.17 6.73
N VAL A 503 11.97 -36.22 7.57
CA VAL A 503 12.39 -36.15 8.98
C VAL A 503 11.21 -36.53 9.85
N THR A 504 11.40 -37.54 10.69
CA THR A 504 10.40 -37.94 11.70
C THR A 504 10.87 -37.51 13.08
N ILE A 505 10.22 -36.49 13.66
CA ILE A 505 10.43 -36.06 15.04
C ILE A 505 9.63 -37.00 15.94
N LYS A 506 10.32 -37.64 16.89
CA LYS A 506 9.71 -38.68 17.72
C LYS A 506 8.77 -38.14 18.80
N ALA A 507 7.63 -38.81 18.98
CA ALA A 507 6.69 -38.48 20.04
C ALA A 507 7.33 -38.47 21.45
N SER A 508 8.33 -39.34 21.68
CA SER A 508 9.07 -39.37 22.93
C SER A 508 9.80 -38.07 23.24
N TYR A 509 10.26 -37.35 22.24
CA TYR A 509 10.82 -36.01 22.37
C TYR A 509 9.71 -34.98 22.60
N LEU A 510 8.71 -34.96 21.71
CA LEU A 510 7.63 -33.96 21.71
C LEU A 510 6.80 -33.96 23.01
N LYS A 511 6.62 -35.15 23.63
CA LYS A 511 5.91 -35.26 24.92
C LYS A 511 6.65 -34.60 26.10
N ARG A 512 7.92 -34.33 25.95
CA ARG A 512 8.75 -33.63 26.97
C ARG A 512 8.82 -32.14 26.76
N GLN A 513 8.30 -31.64 25.62
CA GLN A 513 8.31 -30.22 25.34
C GLN A 513 7.19 -29.49 26.08
N GLU A 514 7.38 -28.22 26.36
CA GLU A 514 6.31 -27.34 26.87
C GLU A 514 5.20 -27.17 25.83
N LEU A 515 3.99 -26.83 26.27
CA LEU A 515 2.90 -26.47 25.38
C LEU A 515 3.18 -25.09 24.77
N ALA A 516 3.61 -25.05 23.53
CA ALA A 516 4.02 -23.83 22.85
C ALA A 516 4.09 -24.02 21.34
N LYS A 517 4.23 -22.92 20.62
CA LYS A 517 4.58 -22.87 19.21
C LYS A 517 6.10 -22.71 19.09
N TYR A 518 6.74 -23.64 18.41
CA TYR A 518 8.19 -23.67 18.18
C TYR A 518 8.52 -23.29 16.76
N SER A 519 9.42 -22.35 16.56
CA SER A 519 10.08 -22.15 15.27
C SER A 519 11.11 -23.26 15.07
N CYS A 520 11.04 -23.91 13.93
CA CYS A 520 11.84 -25.08 13.59
C CYS A 520 12.51 -24.89 12.24
N ARG A 521 13.60 -25.64 12.00
CA ARG A 521 14.23 -25.70 10.67
C ARG A 521 14.84 -27.08 10.40
N ILE A 522 14.85 -27.46 9.14
CA ILE A 522 15.56 -28.64 8.67
C ILE A 522 17.00 -28.21 8.36
N LEU A 523 17.97 -28.88 8.96
CA LEU A 523 19.39 -28.68 8.70
C LEU A 523 19.78 -29.46 7.46
N THR A 524 20.45 -28.82 6.49
CA THR A 524 20.84 -29.38 5.20
C THR A 524 22.34 -29.29 4.99
N THR A 525 22.91 -30.08 4.08
CA THR A 525 24.33 -30.02 3.70
C THR A 525 24.58 -29.10 2.53
N GLY A 526 23.53 -28.62 1.86
CA GLY A 526 23.55 -27.67 0.74
C GLY A 526 22.18 -27.03 0.57
N GLY A 527 22.13 -25.89 -0.10
CA GLY A 527 20.93 -25.08 -0.25
C GLY A 527 20.47 -24.44 1.07
N ASN A 528 19.30 -23.83 1.05
CA ASN A 528 18.70 -23.22 2.23
C ASN A 528 18.28 -24.27 3.28
N GLN A 529 18.02 -23.81 4.49
CA GLN A 529 17.49 -24.61 5.59
C GLN A 529 16.00 -24.32 5.78
N PRO A 530 15.09 -25.14 5.27
CA PRO A 530 13.66 -24.83 5.30
C PRO A 530 13.14 -24.69 6.73
N LYS A 531 12.36 -23.63 6.96
CA LYS A 531 11.74 -23.31 8.24
C LYS A 531 10.30 -23.84 8.29
N PHE A 532 9.82 -24.18 9.46
CA PHE A 532 8.44 -24.54 9.74
C PHE A 532 8.10 -24.26 11.21
N ASN A 533 6.80 -24.16 11.50
CA ASN A 533 6.31 -24.03 12.87
C ASN A 533 5.80 -25.38 13.37
N LEU A 534 6.04 -25.66 14.66
CA LEU A 534 5.53 -26.85 15.33
C LEU A 534 4.77 -26.42 16.59
N THR A 535 3.47 -26.66 16.61
CA THR A 535 2.65 -26.43 17.81
C THR A 535 2.55 -27.69 18.63
N VAL A 536 2.99 -27.66 19.90
CA VAL A 536 2.79 -28.72 20.87
C VAL A 536 1.60 -28.32 21.76
N SER A 537 0.54 -29.12 21.72
CA SER A 537 -0.69 -28.94 22.51
C SER A 537 -1.01 -30.20 23.34
N ASP A 538 -1.99 -30.12 24.22
CA ASP A 538 -2.51 -31.27 24.96
C ASP A 538 -4.04 -31.18 25.07
N SER A 539 -4.74 -31.91 24.22
CA SER A 539 -6.20 -31.88 24.15
C SER A 539 -6.89 -32.56 25.35
N SER A 540 -6.11 -33.17 26.25
CA SER A 540 -6.66 -33.68 27.54
C SER A 540 -6.81 -32.55 28.58
N ILE A 541 -6.14 -31.40 28.35
CA ILE A 541 -6.26 -30.22 29.19
C ILE A 541 -7.36 -29.33 28.58
N PRO A 542 -8.45 -29.05 29.31
CA PRO A 542 -9.49 -28.15 28.80
C PRO A 542 -8.91 -26.78 28.43
N LYS A 543 -9.38 -26.19 27.35
CA LYS A 543 -8.96 -24.82 26.96
C LYS A 543 -9.40 -23.83 28.02
N PRO A 544 -8.55 -22.89 28.45
CA PRO A 544 -8.99 -21.80 29.31
C PRO A 544 -10.11 -20.99 28.66
N ILE A 545 -11.00 -20.45 29.46
CA ILE A 545 -12.05 -19.53 29.02
C ILE A 545 -11.84 -18.21 29.71
N ILE A 546 -11.88 -17.11 28.99
CA ILE A 546 -11.93 -15.74 29.50
C ILE A 546 -13.27 -15.12 29.12
N SER A 547 -13.79 -14.23 29.95
CA SER A 547 -15.05 -13.55 29.67
C SER A 547 -15.05 -12.13 30.24
N PRO A 548 -15.41 -11.11 29.42
CA PRO A 548 -15.65 -11.17 27.99
C PRO A 548 -14.37 -11.37 27.16
N GLU A 549 -14.49 -11.89 25.93
CA GLU A 549 -13.38 -11.99 24.97
C GLU A 549 -13.23 -10.73 24.11
N ILE A 550 -14.25 -9.86 24.08
CA ILE A 550 -14.23 -8.59 23.36
C ILE A 550 -14.77 -7.51 24.29
N ILE A 551 -14.04 -6.41 24.39
CA ILE A 551 -14.45 -5.23 25.16
C ILE A 551 -14.31 -3.96 24.32
N SER A 552 -15.03 -2.91 24.71
CA SER A 552 -14.86 -1.56 24.16
C SER A 552 -14.41 -0.63 25.26
N VAL A 553 -13.38 0.17 24.98
CA VAL A 553 -12.78 1.11 25.93
C VAL A 553 -12.68 2.48 25.29
N ASP A 554 -13.15 3.50 26.02
CA ASP A 554 -12.90 4.89 25.69
C ASP A 554 -11.73 5.41 26.55
N VAL A 555 -10.60 5.68 25.91
CA VAL A 555 -9.39 6.14 26.62
C VAL A 555 -9.49 7.58 27.14
N ASN A 556 -10.59 8.29 26.87
CA ASN A 556 -10.85 9.59 27.47
C ASN A 556 -10.70 9.54 29.00
N PRO A 557 -9.81 10.35 29.61
CA PRO A 557 -9.52 10.29 31.06
C PRO A 557 -10.74 10.37 31.96
N LYS A 558 -11.84 10.99 31.51
CA LYS A 558 -13.09 11.11 32.25
C LYS A 558 -13.99 9.89 32.18
N LYS A 559 -13.74 8.98 31.21
CA LYS A 559 -14.60 7.83 30.92
C LYS A 559 -13.89 6.49 31.14
N CYS A 560 -12.59 6.46 30.96
CA CYS A 560 -11.80 5.24 31.07
C CYS A 560 -11.76 4.76 32.54
N SER A 561 -12.22 3.53 32.75
CA SER A 561 -12.20 2.84 34.04
C SER A 561 -11.48 1.50 33.93
N ASP A 562 -11.16 0.89 35.06
CA ASP A 562 -10.64 -0.47 35.12
C ASP A 562 -11.66 -1.45 34.54
N VAL A 563 -11.17 -2.51 33.89
CA VAL A 563 -12.00 -3.53 33.25
C VAL A 563 -11.68 -4.92 33.82
N ASP A 564 -12.72 -5.64 34.25
CA ASP A 564 -12.59 -7.00 34.79
C ASP A 564 -12.82 -8.03 33.69
N ILE A 565 -11.92 -9.00 33.63
CA ILE A 565 -12.00 -10.19 32.78
C ILE A 565 -12.00 -11.41 33.71
N THR A 566 -13.05 -12.19 33.67
CA THR A 566 -13.13 -13.43 34.46
C THR A 566 -12.52 -14.60 33.70
N MET A 567 -11.93 -15.55 34.41
CA MET A 567 -11.36 -16.77 33.85
C MET A 567 -12.08 -17.98 34.46
N ASP A 568 -12.13 -19.08 33.73
CA ASP A 568 -12.58 -20.38 34.28
C ASP A 568 -11.49 -21.09 35.11
N ARG A 569 -10.35 -20.41 35.30
CA ARG A 569 -9.16 -20.90 36.00
C ARG A 569 -8.75 -19.97 37.11
N LYS A 570 -8.01 -20.50 38.06
CA LYS A 570 -7.42 -19.70 39.14
C LYS A 570 -6.26 -18.87 38.61
N THR A 571 -6.03 -17.73 39.24
CA THR A 571 -4.89 -16.86 38.91
C THR A 571 -3.53 -17.54 39.09
N SER A 572 -3.44 -18.63 39.90
CA SER A 572 -2.22 -19.45 40.00
C SER A 572 -1.89 -20.26 38.74
N GLU A 573 -2.83 -20.43 37.84
CA GLU A 573 -2.65 -21.09 36.55
C GLU A 573 -2.42 -20.08 35.39
N PHE A 574 -2.55 -18.81 35.70
CA PHE A 574 -2.37 -17.68 34.79
C PHE A 574 -0.93 -17.16 34.89
N ARG A 575 -0.24 -17.03 33.75
CA ARG A 575 1.15 -16.55 33.67
C ARG A 575 1.23 -15.04 33.54
N GLY A 576 0.27 -14.40 32.85
CA GLY A 576 0.25 -12.96 32.67
C GLY A 576 -0.44 -12.53 31.38
N ILE A 577 -0.36 -11.23 31.10
CA ILE A 577 -0.86 -10.63 29.87
C ILE A 577 0.32 -10.21 29.01
N VAL A 578 0.24 -10.46 27.72
CA VAL A 578 1.21 -10.03 26.71
C VAL A 578 0.52 -9.12 25.68
N ALA A 579 1.09 -7.96 25.42
CA ALA A 579 0.66 -7.02 24.39
C ALA A 579 1.83 -6.80 23.42
N ASP A 580 1.63 -6.97 22.12
CA ASP A 580 2.66 -6.80 21.09
C ASP A 580 4.01 -7.46 21.42
N GLY A 581 3.93 -8.70 21.92
CA GLY A 581 5.11 -9.49 22.31
C GLY A 581 5.79 -9.06 23.63
N LYS A 582 5.28 -8.05 24.34
CA LYS A 582 5.79 -7.58 25.64
C LYS A 582 4.85 -7.95 26.76
N ALA A 583 5.40 -8.49 27.86
CA ALA A 583 4.61 -8.77 29.05
C ALA A 583 4.18 -7.47 29.75
N LEU A 584 2.90 -7.39 30.13
CA LEU A 584 2.39 -6.32 31.00
C LEU A 584 2.81 -6.55 32.44
N ALA A 585 2.95 -5.48 33.21
CA ALA A 585 3.39 -5.53 34.60
C ALA A 585 2.20 -5.76 35.55
N GLU A 586 2.19 -6.89 36.27
CA GLU A 586 1.22 -7.13 37.32
C GLU A 586 1.40 -6.12 38.48
N GLY A 587 0.29 -5.64 39.02
CA GLY A 587 0.24 -4.59 40.02
C GLY A 587 0.16 -3.18 39.45
N THR A 588 0.69 -2.94 38.23
CA THR A 588 0.67 -1.63 37.52
C THR A 588 -0.32 -1.60 36.39
N ASP A 589 -0.19 -2.53 35.44
CA ASP A 589 -1.01 -2.58 34.22
C ASP A 589 -2.27 -3.41 34.41
N TYR A 590 -2.18 -4.44 35.23
CA TYR A 590 -3.31 -5.26 35.63
C TYR A 590 -3.10 -5.80 37.08
N THR A 591 -4.17 -6.32 37.66
CA THR A 591 -4.12 -7.05 38.94
C THR A 591 -4.92 -8.33 38.85
N THR A 592 -4.61 -9.31 39.68
CA THR A 592 -5.28 -10.60 39.72
C THR A 592 -5.94 -10.82 41.10
N SER A 593 -7.16 -11.40 41.10
CA SER A 593 -7.85 -11.77 42.32
C SER A 593 -8.83 -12.93 42.09
N GLY A 594 -8.59 -14.09 42.68
CA GLY A 594 -9.45 -15.26 42.53
C GLY A 594 -9.42 -15.86 41.12
N ASP A 595 -10.44 -15.60 40.34
CA ASP A 595 -10.60 -15.97 38.94
C ASP A 595 -10.70 -14.75 38.01
N THR A 596 -10.40 -13.56 38.52
CA THR A 596 -10.57 -12.29 37.82
C THR A 596 -9.24 -11.61 37.61
N VAL A 597 -9.03 -11.11 36.39
CA VAL A 597 -7.94 -10.20 35.99
C VAL A 597 -8.56 -8.82 35.73
N THR A 598 -8.13 -7.84 36.51
CA THR A 598 -8.56 -6.45 36.33
C THR A 598 -7.51 -5.67 35.53
N ILE A 599 -7.81 -5.30 34.30
CA ILE A 599 -6.95 -4.43 33.48
C ILE A 599 -7.14 -2.99 33.97
N LYS A 600 -6.03 -2.34 34.33
CA LYS A 600 -6.09 -1.00 34.92
C LYS A 600 -6.35 0.09 33.89
N SER A 601 -7.19 1.04 34.26
CA SER A 601 -7.43 2.25 33.43
C SER A 601 -6.16 3.06 33.18
N ALA A 602 -5.15 2.94 34.02
CA ALA A 602 -3.84 3.53 33.79
C ALA A 602 -3.18 2.98 32.52
N TYR A 603 -3.20 1.66 32.33
CA TYR A 603 -2.72 1.01 31.10
C TYR A 603 -3.66 1.30 29.91
N LEU A 604 -4.98 1.13 30.10
CA LEU A 604 -5.95 1.34 29.01
C LEU A 604 -5.85 2.74 28.38
N LYS A 605 -5.54 3.77 29.17
CA LYS A 605 -5.32 5.15 28.69
C LYS A 605 -4.08 5.33 27.84
N THR A 606 -3.15 4.37 27.82
CA THR A 606 -1.96 4.43 26.96
C THR A 606 -2.21 3.88 25.56
N LEU A 607 -3.35 3.21 25.35
CA LEU A 607 -3.70 2.59 24.07
C LEU A 607 -4.10 3.63 23.02
N SER A 608 -3.69 3.40 21.78
CA SER A 608 -4.14 4.18 20.64
C SER A 608 -5.52 3.74 20.17
N ALA A 609 -6.31 4.66 19.61
CA ALA A 609 -7.60 4.33 19.03
C ALA A 609 -7.46 3.31 17.88
N GLY A 610 -8.27 2.26 17.92
CA GLY A 610 -8.21 1.14 16.98
C GLY A 610 -8.53 -0.19 17.67
N ILE A 611 -8.14 -1.29 17.05
CA ILE A 611 -8.27 -2.63 17.62
C ILE A 611 -6.95 -3.03 18.26
N VAL A 612 -6.99 -3.41 19.52
CA VAL A 612 -5.82 -3.92 20.29
C VAL A 612 -6.15 -5.33 20.75
N THR A 613 -5.19 -6.24 20.62
CA THR A 613 -5.30 -7.61 21.09
C THR A 613 -4.35 -7.83 22.27
N LEU A 614 -4.87 -8.30 23.37
CA LEU A 614 -4.10 -8.75 24.52
C LEU A 614 -4.13 -10.27 24.61
N LYS A 615 -2.97 -10.89 24.74
CA LYS A 615 -2.83 -12.33 24.93
C LYS A 615 -2.81 -12.65 26.41
N PHE A 616 -3.75 -13.45 26.88
CA PHE A 616 -3.79 -14.04 28.21
C PHE A 616 -3.01 -15.35 28.18
N ASP A 617 -1.86 -15.38 28.79
CA ASP A 617 -0.91 -16.49 28.80
C ASP A 617 -1.15 -17.38 30.03
N PHE A 618 -1.20 -18.69 29.84
CA PHE A 618 -1.45 -19.68 30.88
C PHE A 618 -0.29 -20.66 31.00
N TYR A 619 -0.04 -21.20 32.21
CA TYR A 619 0.99 -22.24 32.44
C TYR A 619 0.67 -23.53 31.71
N GLU A 620 -0.62 -23.87 31.63
CA GLU A 620 -1.12 -25.05 30.94
C GLU A 620 -2.37 -24.72 30.12
N GLY A 621 -2.45 -25.25 28.91
CA GLY A 621 -3.51 -25.00 27.97
C GLY A 621 -3.09 -24.02 26.85
N GLU A 622 -4.06 -23.63 26.04
CA GLU A 622 -3.83 -22.63 24.99
C GLU A 622 -4.01 -21.22 25.55
N ASP A 623 -3.22 -20.28 25.07
CA ASP A 623 -3.43 -18.86 25.35
C ASP A 623 -4.80 -18.39 24.82
N ARG A 624 -5.32 -17.32 25.45
CA ARG A 624 -6.59 -16.70 25.02
C ARG A 624 -6.34 -15.26 24.63
N GLU A 625 -7.11 -14.79 23.66
CA GLU A 625 -7.02 -13.42 23.18
C GLU A 625 -8.22 -12.60 23.65
N LEU A 626 -7.94 -11.42 24.17
CA LEU A 626 -8.92 -10.39 24.48
C LEU A 626 -8.80 -9.30 23.43
N THR A 627 -9.84 -9.06 22.66
CA THR A 627 -9.92 -7.97 21.71
C THR A 627 -10.46 -6.71 22.40
N ILE A 628 -9.76 -5.60 22.29
CA ILE A 628 -10.16 -4.29 22.83
C ILE A 628 -10.42 -3.34 21.66
N ASN A 629 -11.66 -2.91 21.51
CA ASN A 629 -12.04 -1.82 20.61
C ASN A 629 -11.78 -0.50 21.33
N VAL A 630 -10.71 0.20 20.97
CA VAL A 630 -10.28 1.44 21.62
C VAL A 630 -10.84 2.63 20.86
N SER A 631 -11.53 3.52 21.58
CA SER A 631 -11.96 4.84 21.10
C SER A 631 -11.36 5.93 21.97
N ASP A 632 -11.20 7.13 21.42
CA ASP A 632 -10.78 8.31 22.16
C ASP A 632 -11.74 9.46 21.89
N THR A 633 -12.55 9.76 22.90
CA THR A 633 -13.46 10.91 22.86
C THR A 633 -12.91 12.12 23.63
N THR A 634 -11.61 12.18 23.85
CA THR A 634 -10.97 13.35 24.49
C THR A 634 -11.22 14.60 23.64
N GLY A 635 -11.81 15.62 24.25
CA GLY A 635 -12.19 16.85 23.53
C GLY A 635 -13.53 16.78 22.80
N LEU A 636 -14.27 15.65 22.89
CA LEU A 636 -15.65 15.57 22.42
C LEU A 636 -16.63 15.79 23.59
N ASP A 637 -17.75 16.43 23.31
CA ASP A 637 -18.90 16.51 24.21
C ASP A 637 -20.14 15.95 23.49
N GLU A 638 -20.84 15.03 24.13
CA GLU A 638 -21.91 14.28 23.49
C GLU A 638 -23.18 15.11 23.38
N LEU A 639 -23.78 15.15 22.20
CA LEU A 639 -25.14 15.63 22.00
C LEU A 639 -26.15 14.49 22.13
N ASP A 640 -25.93 13.37 21.40
CA ASP A 640 -26.66 12.13 21.56
C ASP A 640 -25.83 10.97 20.96
N THR A 641 -25.53 9.98 21.77
CA THR A 641 -24.80 8.74 21.35
C THR A 641 -25.76 7.59 21.10
N PHE A 642 -27.03 7.75 21.35
CA PHE A 642 -28.09 6.75 21.26
C PHE A 642 -27.95 5.57 22.25
N GLU A 643 -26.93 5.54 23.07
CA GLU A 643 -26.69 4.46 24.05
C GLU A 643 -27.74 4.43 25.17
N SER A 644 -28.31 5.60 25.50
CA SER A 644 -29.34 5.74 26.56
C SER A 644 -30.68 5.13 26.22
N TYR A 645 -30.96 4.86 24.94
CA TYR A 645 -32.23 4.29 24.51
C TYR A 645 -32.23 2.76 24.60
N SER A 646 -33.14 2.19 25.36
CA SER A 646 -33.25 0.74 25.55
C SER A 646 -33.92 0.04 24.37
N TYR A 647 -34.83 0.73 23.65
CA TYR A 647 -35.64 0.20 22.56
C TYR A 647 -36.19 1.32 21.66
N ASP A 648 -36.64 0.98 20.46
CA ASP A 648 -37.08 1.93 19.43
C ASP A 648 -38.16 2.91 19.89
N LYS A 649 -39.11 2.48 20.74
CA LYS A 649 -40.16 3.36 21.23
C LYS A 649 -39.64 4.44 22.18
N ALA A 650 -38.59 4.15 22.96
CA ALA A 650 -37.93 5.15 23.79
C ALA A 650 -37.26 6.22 22.93
N LEU A 651 -36.55 5.76 21.88
CA LEU A 651 -35.96 6.65 20.86
C LEU A 651 -37.04 7.52 20.20
N TRP A 652 -38.16 6.91 19.73
CA TRP A 652 -39.27 7.63 19.12
C TRP A 652 -39.86 8.72 19.99
N SER A 653 -39.96 8.47 21.26
CA SER A 653 -40.57 9.42 22.22
C SER A 653 -39.71 10.65 22.48
N SER A 654 -38.39 10.55 22.20
CA SER A 654 -37.43 11.63 22.41
C SER A 654 -37.28 12.55 21.19
N TYR A 655 -37.83 12.16 20.05
CA TYR A 655 -37.75 12.91 18.79
C TYR A 655 -39.14 13.34 18.31
N SER A 656 -39.32 14.61 18.01
CA SER A 656 -40.49 15.11 17.30
C SER A 656 -40.30 15.02 15.80
N ARG A 657 -41.36 14.74 15.05
CA ARG A 657 -41.31 14.56 13.58
C ARG A 657 -41.84 15.78 12.87
N ASN A 658 -41.19 16.08 11.73
CA ASN A 658 -41.68 17.08 10.79
C ASN A 658 -41.57 16.47 9.37
N THR A 659 -42.71 16.08 8.82
CA THR A 659 -42.75 15.21 7.64
C THR A 659 -43.33 15.86 6.38
N SER A 660 -43.95 17.02 6.49
CA SER A 660 -44.61 17.69 5.33
C SER A 660 -45.34 16.72 4.38
N GLY A 661 -46.05 15.76 4.94
CA GLY A 661 -46.79 14.73 4.18
C GLY A 661 -45.96 13.55 3.66
N ASN A 662 -44.67 13.45 4.05
CA ASN A 662 -43.80 12.32 3.75
C ASN A 662 -43.63 11.41 4.99
N GLU A 663 -42.94 10.30 4.84
CA GLU A 663 -42.74 9.34 5.94
C GLU A 663 -41.31 9.40 6.49
N VAL A 664 -41.18 9.24 7.81
CA VAL A 664 -39.93 9.06 8.53
C VAL A 664 -40.09 7.93 9.53
N SER A 665 -39.07 7.10 9.67
CA SER A 665 -38.97 6.04 10.67
C SER A 665 -37.64 6.15 11.41
N LEU A 666 -37.66 5.83 12.71
CA LEU A 666 -36.48 5.75 13.56
C LEU A 666 -36.41 4.36 14.18
N SER A 667 -35.25 3.77 14.22
CA SER A 667 -34.95 2.57 14.99
C SER A 667 -33.52 2.60 15.52
N LEU A 668 -33.24 1.83 16.55
CA LEU A 668 -31.92 1.60 17.04
C LEU A 668 -31.23 0.54 16.17
N ALA A 669 -30.03 0.82 15.71
CA ALA A 669 -29.19 -0.15 15.02
C ALA A 669 -27.93 -0.42 15.86
N ALA A 670 -27.44 -1.66 15.84
CA ALA A 670 -26.15 -1.99 16.40
C ALA A 670 -25.07 -1.87 15.32
N LYS A 671 -24.04 -1.11 15.60
CA LYS A 671 -22.90 -0.96 14.69
C LYS A 671 -21.59 -0.89 15.48
N ASN A 672 -20.66 -1.79 15.18
CA ASN A 672 -19.34 -1.84 15.83
C ASN A 672 -19.39 -1.83 17.39
N GLY A 673 -20.35 -2.53 17.97
CA GLY A 673 -20.51 -2.58 19.43
C GLY A 673 -21.25 -1.39 20.08
N SER A 674 -21.60 -0.36 19.30
CA SER A 674 -22.34 0.83 19.76
C SER A 674 -23.72 0.91 19.13
N LYS A 675 -24.62 1.66 19.75
CA LYS A 675 -25.93 1.96 19.18
C LYS A 675 -25.83 3.17 18.23
N ALA A 676 -26.67 3.14 17.20
CA ALA A 676 -26.80 4.22 16.25
C ALA A 676 -28.28 4.45 15.91
N LEU A 677 -28.62 5.65 15.49
CA LEU A 677 -29.94 5.98 14.94
C LEU A 677 -30.03 5.49 13.50
N ALA A 678 -30.90 4.54 13.21
CA ALA A 678 -31.33 4.23 11.86
C ALA A 678 -32.46 5.18 11.45
N PHE A 679 -32.15 6.11 10.55
CA PHE A 679 -33.07 7.12 10.05
C PHE A 679 -33.63 6.70 8.69
N GLY A 680 -34.82 6.16 8.67
CA GLY A 680 -35.53 5.77 7.45
C GLY A 680 -36.44 6.89 6.95
N TYR A 681 -36.49 7.11 5.64
CA TYR A 681 -37.25 8.17 5.01
C TYR A 681 -37.89 7.76 3.69
N ASP A 682 -39.08 8.32 3.39
CA ASP A 682 -39.70 8.23 2.06
C ASP A 682 -40.26 9.61 1.67
N ILE A 683 -39.70 10.15 0.58
CA ILE A 683 -40.06 11.48 0.07
C ILE A 683 -40.86 11.33 -1.22
N GLY A 684 -42.17 11.55 -1.09
CA GLY A 684 -43.13 11.36 -2.19
C GLY A 684 -43.21 12.52 -3.21
N SER A 685 -42.57 13.66 -2.97
CA SER A 685 -42.68 14.85 -3.82
C SER A 685 -41.32 15.50 -4.11
N PRO A 686 -41.12 16.22 -5.26
CA PRO A 686 -39.86 16.85 -5.64
C PRO A 686 -39.33 17.90 -4.67
N ASN A 687 -40.19 18.57 -3.94
CA ASN A 687 -39.84 19.59 -2.94
C ASN A 687 -40.26 19.14 -1.53
N GLY A 688 -40.50 17.84 -1.37
CA GLY A 688 -40.84 17.26 -0.10
C GLY A 688 -39.65 17.18 0.83
N TYR A 689 -39.91 17.17 2.09
CA TYR A 689 -38.93 16.88 3.12
C TYR A 689 -39.54 16.08 4.25
N CYS A 690 -38.70 15.37 4.96
CA CYS A 690 -39.06 14.75 6.25
C CYS A 690 -37.85 14.82 7.18
N GLY A 691 -38.13 14.92 8.46
CA GLY A 691 -37.06 15.03 9.44
C GLY A 691 -37.55 14.84 10.86
N VAL A 692 -36.58 14.88 11.77
CA VAL A 692 -36.78 14.75 13.20
C VAL A 692 -36.03 15.81 13.95
N ASN A 693 -36.62 16.29 15.05
CA ASN A 693 -36.03 17.27 15.94
C ASN A 693 -35.81 16.64 17.31
N HIS A 694 -34.67 16.88 17.89
CA HIS A 694 -34.32 16.48 19.24
C HIS A 694 -34.02 17.71 20.10
N PRO A 695 -34.95 18.11 21.00
CA PRO A 695 -34.66 19.16 21.95
C PRO A 695 -33.63 18.66 22.98
N ILE A 696 -32.67 19.49 23.29
CA ILE A 696 -31.67 19.27 24.34
C ILE A 696 -31.75 20.35 25.40
N ALA A 697 -31.27 20.07 26.60
CA ALA A 697 -31.07 21.11 27.58
C ALA A 697 -30.14 22.19 27.02
N VAL A 698 -30.38 23.46 27.29
CA VAL A 698 -29.57 24.57 26.78
C VAL A 698 -28.09 24.30 27.08
N ARG A 699 -27.27 24.21 26.03
CA ARG A 699 -25.88 23.85 26.12
C ARG A 699 -24.98 24.98 25.61
N ASN A 700 -23.96 25.29 26.37
CA ASN A 700 -22.89 26.20 25.93
C ASN A 700 -21.84 25.39 25.14
N ALA A 701 -21.85 25.56 23.83
CA ALA A 701 -20.91 24.95 22.89
C ALA A 701 -19.85 25.92 22.37
N SER A 702 -19.72 27.14 22.97
CA SER A 702 -18.80 28.18 22.48
C SER A 702 -17.32 27.82 22.56
N SER A 703 -16.94 26.85 23.39
CA SER A 703 -15.58 26.30 23.46
C SER A 703 -15.26 25.28 22.37
N PHE A 704 -16.25 24.80 21.60
CA PHE A 704 -16.09 23.87 20.52
C PHE A 704 -16.03 24.58 19.18
N ALA A 705 -15.44 23.95 18.18
CA ALA A 705 -15.32 24.52 16.83
C ALA A 705 -16.44 24.07 15.89
N GLY A 706 -17.16 23.00 16.22
CA GLY A 706 -18.21 22.46 15.36
C GLY A 706 -18.87 21.20 15.92
N VAL A 707 -19.58 20.51 15.06
CA VAL A 707 -20.29 19.25 15.33
C VAL A 707 -19.59 18.11 14.58
N GLU A 708 -19.43 17.00 15.26
CA GLU A 708 -18.93 15.77 14.64
C GLU A 708 -20.01 14.70 14.67
N LEU A 709 -20.24 14.03 13.54
CA LEU A 709 -21.17 12.93 13.48
C LEU A 709 -20.62 11.77 12.63
N TRP A 710 -20.86 10.56 13.10
CA TRP A 710 -20.61 9.39 12.29
C TRP A 710 -21.87 9.10 11.45
N VAL A 711 -21.71 8.90 10.14
CA VAL A 711 -22.79 8.69 9.18
C VAL A 711 -22.51 7.48 8.34
N GLU A 712 -23.42 6.53 8.28
CA GLU A 712 -23.41 5.49 7.24
C GLU A 712 -24.32 5.94 6.10
N GLY A 713 -23.68 6.28 4.96
CA GLY A 713 -24.39 6.76 3.78
C GLY A 713 -25.09 5.63 3.04
N ASP A 714 -26.18 5.96 2.38
CA ASP A 714 -27.00 5.01 1.59
C ASP A 714 -26.63 5.00 0.08
N GLY A 715 -25.62 5.75 -0.33
CA GLY A 715 -25.17 5.85 -1.72
C GLY A 715 -26.19 6.51 -2.67
N THR A 716 -27.30 7.07 -2.16
CA THR A 716 -28.34 7.68 -2.99
C THR A 716 -27.93 9.04 -3.55
N GLY A 717 -26.95 9.69 -2.92
CA GLY A 717 -26.56 11.07 -3.17
C GLY A 717 -27.65 12.08 -2.77
N ASN A 718 -28.62 11.68 -1.95
CA ASN A 718 -29.53 12.62 -1.31
C ASN A 718 -28.75 13.47 -0.29
N SER A 719 -29.32 14.61 0.10
CA SER A 719 -28.70 15.49 1.07
C SER A 719 -29.32 15.28 2.45
N LEU A 720 -28.47 14.90 3.43
CA LEU A 720 -28.84 14.96 4.83
C LEU A 720 -28.57 16.37 5.35
N THR A 721 -29.58 17.06 5.83
CA THR A 721 -29.45 18.34 6.49
C THR A 721 -29.32 18.14 7.99
N VAL A 722 -28.24 18.62 8.57
CA VAL A 722 -28.06 18.77 10.02
C VAL A 722 -28.45 20.17 10.38
N GLN A 723 -29.42 20.34 11.27
CA GLN A 723 -29.88 21.66 11.70
C GLN A 723 -29.63 21.83 13.21
N LEU A 724 -29.12 22.96 13.58
CA LEU A 724 -28.97 23.41 14.96
C LEU A 724 -29.95 24.56 15.24
N ARG A 725 -30.48 24.62 16.46
CA ARG A 725 -31.33 25.73 16.96
C ARG A 725 -30.72 26.28 18.23
N ASP A 726 -30.69 27.59 18.34
CA ASP A 726 -30.34 28.27 19.57
C ASP A 726 -31.57 28.68 20.42
N ALA A 727 -31.35 29.05 21.65
CA ALA A 727 -32.42 29.45 22.56
C ALA A 727 -33.13 30.75 22.19
N ASN A 728 -32.69 31.45 21.14
CA ASN A 728 -33.35 32.63 20.58
C ASN A 728 -34.27 32.24 19.38
N ASP A 729 -34.53 30.95 19.20
CA ASP A 729 -35.34 30.39 18.11
C ASP A 729 -34.76 30.63 16.70
N ASN A 730 -33.43 30.81 16.59
CA ASN A 730 -32.77 30.86 15.31
C ASN A 730 -32.28 29.47 14.88
N TYR A 731 -32.49 29.14 13.61
CA TYR A 731 -32.14 27.87 12.99
C TYR A 731 -30.98 28.04 12.02
N PHE A 732 -30.07 27.07 12.00
CA PHE A 732 -28.91 27.06 11.12
C PHE A 732 -28.68 25.64 10.60
N GLU A 733 -28.36 25.54 9.32
CA GLU A 733 -28.31 24.28 8.59
C GLU A 733 -26.96 24.06 7.91
N ALA A 734 -26.50 22.81 7.92
CA ALA A 734 -25.42 22.33 7.11
C ALA A 734 -25.85 21.04 6.39
N GLN A 735 -25.38 20.84 5.17
CA GLN A 735 -25.80 19.71 4.34
C GLN A 735 -24.65 18.72 4.13
N ILE A 736 -24.97 17.43 4.14
CA ILE A 736 -24.07 16.30 3.88
C ILE A 736 -24.63 15.54 2.69
N ALA A 737 -23.86 15.42 1.61
CA ALA A 737 -24.24 14.56 0.49
C ALA A 737 -24.05 13.09 0.87
N LEU A 738 -25.10 12.26 0.71
CA LEU A 738 -25.06 10.82 0.95
C LEU A 738 -24.72 10.05 -0.34
N ASP A 739 -23.65 10.47 -1.02
CA ASP A 739 -23.17 9.88 -2.27
C ASP A 739 -22.15 8.73 -2.06
N PHE A 740 -21.91 8.36 -0.80
CA PHE A 740 -21.03 7.28 -0.38
C PHE A 740 -21.79 6.11 0.22
N ALA A 741 -21.21 4.93 0.15
CA ALA A 741 -21.66 3.73 0.87
C ALA A 741 -20.71 3.47 2.05
N GLY A 742 -21.27 2.88 3.14
CA GLY A 742 -20.52 2.62 4.37
C GLY A 742 -20.44 3.83 5.30
N GLY A 743 -19.70 3.67 6.40
CA GLY A 743 -19.67 4.64 7.48
C GLY A 743 -18.45 5.53 7.43
N LYS A 744 -18.62 6.82 7.69
CA LYS A 744 -17.52 7.75 7.90
C LYS A 744 -17.85 8.81 8.96
N THR A 745 -16.83 9.33 9.61
CA THR A 745 -16.97 10.46 10.51
C THR A 745 -16.93 11.76 9.73
N ILE A 746 -17.91 12.63 9.95
CA ILE A 746 -18.04 13.93 9.29
C ILE A 746 -17.94 15.02 10.34
N LYS A 747 -17.09 16.00 10.09
CA LYS A 747 -16.89 17.17 10.94
C LYS A 747 -17.47 18.39 10.25
N ILE A 748 -18.35 19.10 10.92
CA ILE A 748 -19.01 20.30 10.40
C ILE A 748 -18.66 21.48 11.31
N PRO A 749 -17.79 22.41 10.89
CA PRO A 749 -17.53 23.64 11.61
C PRO A 749 -18.81 24.45 11.86
N PHE A 750 -18.93 25.13 12.99
CA PHE A 750 -20.08 26.02 13.21
C PHE A 750 -20.20 27.12 12.15
N ALA A 751 -19.07 27.53 11.56
CA ALA A 751 -19.05 28.52 10.48
C ALA A 751 -19.76 28.04 9.19
N ASP A 752 -19.92 26.72 9.01
CA ASP A 752 -20.56 26.13 7.83
C ASP A 752 -22.08 26.03 7.97
N PHE A 753 -22.61 26.20 9.18
CA PHE A 753 -24.05 26.31 9.42
C PHE A 753 -24.58 27.67 8.95
N LYS A 754 -25.56 27.66 8.06
CA LYS A 754 -26.16 28.86 7.47
C LYS A 754 -27.63 28.99 7.86
N ALA A 755 -28.11 30.23 8.01
CA ALA A 755 -29.52 30.47 8.22
C ALA A 755 -30.32 29.94 7.01
N PRO A 756 -31.39 29.15 7.21
CA PRO A 756 -32.26 28.69 6.14
C PRO A 756 -32.94 29.85 5.43
N SER A 757 -33.32 29.64 4.16
CA SER A 757 -33.88 30.70 3.29
C SER A 757 -35.17 31.34 3.80
N TRP A 758 -35.87 30.67 4.69
CA TRP A 758 -37.10 31.18 5.32
C TRP A 758 -36.86 32.04 6.57
N GLN A 759 -35.62 32.13 7.06
CA GLN A 759 -35.23 32.93 8.21
C GLN A 759 -34.44 34.16 7.75
N SER A 760 -34.72 35.32 8.30
CA SER A 760 -34.05 36.60 7.98
C SER A 760 -32.69 36.70 8.68
N GLY A 761 -31.67 35.98 8.16
CA GLY A 761 -30.29 36.19 8.63
C GLY A 761 -30.01 35.74 10.06
N GLY A 762 -28.91 36.20 10.63
CA GLY A 762 -28.46 35.91 12.00
C GLY A 762 -27.19 35.10 12.05
N ASN A 763 -26.60 35.02 13.23
CA ASN A 763 -25.45 34.13 13.52
C ASN A 763 -25.88 33.15 14.61
N LEU A 764 -25.45 31.90 14.48
CA LEU A 764 -25.68 30.87 15.47
C LEU A 764 -25.06 31.22 16.80
N ASP A 765 -25.91 31.33 17.84
CA ASP A 765 -25.42 31.52 19.22
C ASP A 765 -25.03 30.17 19.82
N THR A 766 -23.76 29.79 19.58
CA THR A 766 -23.21 28.52 20.07
C THR A 766 -23.15 28.43 21.60
N SER A 767 -23.36 29.54 22.32
CA SER A 767 -23.42 29.54 23.79
C SER A 767 -24.75 29.01 24.34
N LYS A 768 -25.76 28.86 23.47
CA LYS A 768 -27.14 28.52 23.88
C LYS A 768 -27.83 27.55 22.96
N LEU A 769 -27.15 26.52 22.50
CA LEU A 769 -27.80 25.47 21.71
C LEU A 769 -28.86 24.76 22.52
N ASN A 770 -30.05 24.55 21.92
CA ASN A 770 -31.16 23.88 22.59
C ASN A 770 -31.86 22.80 21.76
N GLN A 771 -31.46 22.59 20.52
CA GLN A 771 -31.97 21.51 19.65
C GLN A 771 -30.99 21.18 18.56
N PHE A 772 -30.96 19.91 18.17
CA PHE A 772 -30.44 19.48 16.89
C PHE A 772 -31.50 18.69 16.11
N SER A 773 -31.38 18.67 14.80
CA SER A 773 -32.37 18.03 13.93
C SER A 773 -31.68 17.40 12.71
N PHE A 774 -32.33 16.38 12.17
CA PHE A 774 -31.94 15.73 10.92
C PHE A 774 -33.08 15.82 9.92
N TYR A 775 -32.79 16.29 8.71
CA TYR A 775 -33.76 16.41 7.63
C TYR A 775 -33.23 15.79 6.35
N MET A 776 -34.13 15.11 5.63
CA MET A 776 -33.92 14.68 4.25
C MET A 776 -34.81 15.49 3.33
N GLY A 777 -34.24 16.05 2.26
CA GLY A 777 -34.93 16.79 1.21
C GLY A 777 -34.90 16.05 -0.11
N GLY A 778 -35.97 16.18 -0.92
CA GLY A 778 -36.02 15.66 -2.28
C GLY A 778 -35.40 16.64 -3.26
N ASP A 779 -34.44 16.17 -4.09
CA ASP A 779 -33.90 16.94 -5.22
C ASP A 779 -34.84 16.88 -6.43
N SER A 780 -35.32 18.03 -6.88
CA SER A 780 -36.22 18.17 -8.03
C SER A 780 -35.63 17.63 -9.35
N ALA A 781 -34.32 17.66 -9.50
CA ALA A 781 -33.64 17.18 -10.71
C ALA A 781 -33.60 15.64 -10.79
N ARG A 782 -33.58 14.94 -9.65
CA ARG A 782 -33.55 13.47 -9.57
C ARG A 782 -34.93 12.83 -9.64
N PHE A 783 -35.97 13.54 -9.21
CA PHE A 783 -37.35 13.04 -9.25
C PHE A 783 -37.82 12.81 -10.69
N GLN A 784 -37.35 13.56 -11.68
CA GLN A 784 -37.71 13.38 -13.10
C GLN A 784 -37.07 12.13 -13.73
N ARG A 785 -35.91 11.68 -13.24
CA ARG A 785 -35.25 10.44 -13.75
C ARG A 785 -35.88 9.15 -13.26
N LYS A 786 -36.50 9.13 -12.07
CA LYS A 786 -37.17 7.93 -11.51
C LYS A 786 -38.57 7.63 -12.09
N ARG A 787 -39.21 8.57 -12.79
CA ARG A 787 -40.50 8.34 -13.45
C ARG A 787 -40.47 7.36 -14.63
N HIS A 788 -39.28 7.04 -15.17
CA HIS A 788 -39.13 6.15 -16.32
C HIS A 788 -38.90 4.67 -15.99
N ASN A 789 -38.71 4.30 -14.71
CA ASN A 789 -38.51 2.91 -14.28
C ASN A 789 -39.36 2.58 -13.03
N ARG A 790 -40.70 2.45 -13.20
CA ARG A 790 -41.52 1.84 -12.15
C ARG A 790 -41.68 0.35 -12.40
N SER A 791 -40.86 -0.47 -11.70
CA SER A 791 -41.30 -1.78 -11.20
C SER A 791 -41.17 -1.79 -9.70
N ARG A 792 -42.23 -2.26 -9.05
CA ARG A 792 -42.46 -2.19 -7.60
C ARG A 792 -41.39 -2.96 -6.83
N THR A 793 -40.60 -2.27 -6.04
CA THR A 793 -40.07 -2.75 -4.76
C THR A 793 -39.76 -1.50 -3.91
N LEU A 794 -40.47 -1.32 -2.82
CA LEU A 794 -40.23 -0.30 -1.82
C LEU A 794 -38.88 -0.60 -1.15
N ALA A 795 -37.79 0.00 -1.64
CA ALA A 795 -36.51 0.01 -0.93
C ALA A 795 -36.62 1.10 0.15
N ARG A 796 -36.70 0.71 1.41
CA ARG A 796 -36.50 1.61 2.54
C ARG A 796 -35.04 2.00 2.56
N HIS A 797 -34.74 3.27 2.32
CA HIS A 797 -33.42 3.84 2.51
C HIS A 797 -33.24 4.21 3.98
N GLY A 798 -32.09 3.94 4.55
CA GLY A 798 -31.79 4.25 5.94
C GLY A 798 -30.35 4.76 6.10
N THR A 799 -30.17 5.80 6.90
CA THR A 799 -28.88 6.37 7.28
C THR A 799 -28.66 6.15 8.77
N LEU A 800 -27.48 5.65 9.16
CA LEU A 800 -27.09 5.45 10.55
C LEU A 800 -26.32 6.67 11.06
N LEU A 801 -26.57 7.13 12.29
CA LEU A 801 -26.01 8.37 12.84
C LEU A 801 -25.57 8.19 14.30
N ALA A 802 -24.44 8.82 14.66
CA ALA A 802 -24.05 9.12 16.04
C ALA A 802 -23.47 10.55 16.09
N LEU A 803 -23.82 11.35 17.07
CA LEU A 803 -23.59 12.81 17.06
C LEU A 803 -22.83 13.32 18.29
N TYR A 804 -21.76 14.10 18.06
CA TYR A 804 -20.90 14.68 19.10
C TYR A 804 -20.61 16.16 18.82
N LEU A 805 -20.32 16.95 19.90
CA LEU A 805 -19.63 18.24 19.78
C LEU A 805 -18.12 17.99 19.71
N SER A 806 -17.41 18.66 18.80
CA SER A 806 -15.98 18.43 18.63
C SER A 806 -15.14 19.69 18.82
N HIS A 807 -13.99 19.52 19.46
CA HIS A 807 -12.88 20.46 19.44
C HIS A 807 -12.07 20.22 18.15
N LEU A 808 -12.48 20.84 17.05
CA LEU A 808 -11.62 20.87 15.86
C LEU A 808 -10.37 21.68 16.21
N ARG A 809 -9.17 21.07 16.16
CA ARG A 809 -7.91 21.84 16.28
C ARG A 809 -7.88 22.89 15.16
N LYS A 810 -7.57 24.13 15.53
CA LYS A 810 -7.38 25.23 14.58
C LYS A 810 -6.19 24.96 13.69
#